data_df9ca9a38b1609910d80b598eaa3ddc2
#
_entry.id   df9ca9a38b1609910d80b598eaa3ddc2
#
_cell.length_a   1.000
_cell.length_b   1.000
_cell.length_c   1.000
_cell.angle_alpha   90.00
_cell.angle_beta   90.00
_cell.angle_gamma   90.00
#
_symmetry.space_group_name_H-M   'P 1'
#
loop_
_entity.id
_entity.type
_entity.pdbx_description
1 polymer ?
#
loop_
_entity_poly.entity_id
_entity_poly.type
_entity_poly.pdbx_seq_one_letter_code
_entity_poly.pdbx_strand_id
1 'polypeptide(L)'
;MPQIKKRNFLFFFCRIFPALVLAALFILPLGMMRINLTDSEQVSRILYPFSVALIHDADFYAPVLQILFYSIYFLPITFVILVTAIFVRKIPEKVLYFCILISLTIYLFCSVSCMILCANSISWFKSLPVLIYITTGFALLAHLAFSIMGIIYLRHNNPQYTEFKLLKQKEKESDKNSSIRNRKTSLKTKLTLIIIVTISIILFTFMTLILRRYENLITETVTEAGRTTAEQTSAIYETAEGKYEKISHFFNQQKKSNEFADTPFERIDIIISDINTKIYLENITAETKLPSYDIFAYTTGIPSEIPPEEKKLTDEQAADYIKQYQTGAYRKTPIYDSTQGICKFVYPVTLSRKDGLKLIGFSIVTYREDILMKPFFQTKVAVFALSAVFFYLSVILSIFLSDYISNPLLYLRTNVRKTSNSLSVLLSGRGTVSSDTIQFEDTIKTSDEIKDLSVEIDDMVTLIRGMVPYISFSTLKHADAESKRSINRELCFLFTDIRGFTTLCEGRAPKEIVSLLNHYLDIETEIIHKNGGDIDKFVGDEMMAFFAGPRKEYNACKAAMEIRAAMKEQQQLSKEKGSDLIQIGIGINTGNVVFGSVGSKTRMDFTSIGDTVNLAARLEGANKAYGSKSIITEAVYDKLNDSFVCRELDFITVKGKSEPVRIYEILQIKSKSQEKLSEIKNLFEAGLHFYRHKQWDKSEKYFTACYQKYQDLPSKVFIERIRHFKITPPPAKWDGVFEMKVK
;
A
#
# COMPACT_ATOMS: atom_id res chain seq x y z
N MET A 1 -25.55 -19.78 -10.95
CA MET A 1 -25.35 -20.78 -9.87
C MET A 1 -24.09 -20.59 -9.00
N PRO A 2 -22.89 -20.21 -9.45
CA PRO A 2 -21.74 -20.04 -8.54
C PRO A 2 -21.88 -18.89 -7.53
N GLN A 3 -22.58 -17.82 -7.85
CA GLN A 3 -22.76 -16.68 -6.91
C GLN A 3 -23.72 -17.01 -5.75
N ILE A 4 -24.73 -17.84 -5.94
CA ILE A 4 -25.69 -18.23 -4.90
C ILE A 4 -25.00 -19.17 -3.90
N LYS A 5 -24.21 -20.15 -4.36
CA LYS A 5 -23.40 -21.02 -3.48
C LYS A 5 -22.40 -20.23 -2.65
N LYS A 6 -21.75 -19.22 -3.26
CA LYS A 6 -20.77 -18.37 -2.58
C LYS A 6 -21.44 -17.48 -1.49
N ARG A 7 -22.64 -16.97 -1.75
CA ARG A 7 -23.41 -16.14 -0.81
C ARG A 7 -23.92 -16.94 0.40
N ASN A 8 -24.37 -18.18 0.18
CA ASN A 8 -24.82 -19.08 1.27
C ASN A 8 -23.64 -19.57 2.13
N PHE A 9 -22.50 -19.86 1.53
CA PHE A 9 -21.27 -20.21 2.24
C PHE A 9 -20.76 -19.05 3.11
N LEU A 10 -20.79 -17.83 2.57
CA LEU A 10 -20.38 -16.62 3.29
C LEU A 10 -21.30 -16.34 4.50
N PHE A 11 -22.62 -16.50 4.32
CA PHE A 11 -23.60 -16.35 5.39
C PHE A 11 -23.38 -17.36 6.50
N PHE A 12 -23.13 -18.62 6.17
CA PHE A 12 -22.83 -19.66 7.15
C PHE A 12 -21.55 -19.33 7.92
N PHE A 13 -20.48 -19.00 7.22
CA PHE A 13 -19.16 -18.77 7.84
C PHE A 13 -19.08 -17.51 8.69
N CYS A 14 -19.73 -16.43 8.29
CA CYS A 14 -19.64 -15.15 9.00
C CYS A 14 -20.69 -15.00 10.12
N ARG A 15 -21.72 -15.81 10.14
CA ARG A 15 -22.84 -15.64 11.08
C ARG A 15 -23.15 -16.90 11.90
N ILE A 16 -23.29 -18.03 11.26
CA ILE A 16 -23.71 -19.26 11.94
C ILE A 16 -22.53 -19.95 12.61
N PHE A 17 -21.44 -20.16 11.89
CA PHE A 17 -20.29 -20.88 12.43
C PHE A 17 -19.65 -20.19 13.63
N PRO A 18 -19.44 -18.86 13.67
CA PRO A 18 -18.94 -18.16 14.86
C PRO A 18 -19.87 -18.28 16.06
N ALA A 19 -21.19 -18.21 15.83
CA ALA A 19 -22.16 -18.39 16.90
C ALA A 19 -22.09 -19.79 17.50
N LEU A 20 -21.92 -20.83 16.68
CA LEU A 20 -21.72 -22.19 17.12
C LEU A 20 -20.41 -22.37 17.89
N VAL A 21 -19.32 -21.79 17.43
CA VAL A 21 -18.02 -21.84 18.13
C VAL A 21 -18.11 -21.15 19.48
N LEU A 22 -18.71 -19.96 19.58
CA LEU A 22 -18.90 -19.27 20.85
C LEU A 22 -19.83 -20.05 21.79
N ALA A 23 -20.90 -20.64 21.27
CA ALA A 23 -21.78 -21.49 22.07
C ALA A 23 -21.03 -22.71 22.61
N ALA A 24 -20.21 -23.37 21.78
CA ALA A 24 -19.38 -24.50 22.22
C ALA A 24 -18.39 -24.10 23.32
N LEU A 25 -17.68 -22.95 23.11
CA LEU A 25 -16.75 -22.43 24.11
C LEU A 25 -17.45 -22.02 25.42
N PHE A 26 -18.71 -21.57 25.35
CA PHE A 26 -19.48 -21.18 26.51
C PHE A 26 -19.91 -22.39 27.37
N ILE A 27 -20.09 -23.55 26.74
CA ILE A 27 -20.49 -24.80 27.38
C ILE A 27 -19.27 -25.57 27.92
N LEU A 28 -18.08 -25.35 27.34
CA LEU A 28 -16.88 -26.07 27.78
C LEU A 28 -16.43 -25.57 29.17
N PRO A 29 -16.10 -26.53 30.10
CA PRO A 29 -15.67 -26.15 31.44
C PRO A 29 -14.30 -25.49 31.43
N LEU A 30 -14.15 -24.41 32.20
CA LEU A 30 -12.88 -23.67 32.39
C LEU A 30 -12.00 -24.33 33.45
N GLY A 31 -12.59 -25.05 34.40
CA GLY A 31 -11.86 -25.68 35.48
C GLY A 31 -12.79 -26.26 36.55
N MET A 32 -12.22 -26.66 37.66
CA MET A 32 -12.95 -27.20 38.83
C MET A 32 -12.50 -26.45 40.08
N MET A 33 -13.47 -25.88 40.78
CA MET A 33 -13.23 -25.17 42.04
C MET A 33 -13.58 -26.05 43.20
N ARG A 34 -12.70 -26.14 44.22
CA ARG A 34 -12.98 -26.74 45.51
C ARG A 34 -13.42 -25.67 46.48
N ILE A 35 -14.57 -25.85 47.06
CA ILE A 35 -15.12 -24.99 48.10
C ILE A 35 -15.10 -25.75 49.39
N ASN A 36 -14.42 -25.25 50.43
CA ASN A 36 -14.50 -25.78 51.81
C ASN A 36 -15.75 -25.18 52.42
N LEU A 37 -16.77 -26.01 52.65
CA LEU A 37 -18.01 -25.62 53.30
C LEU A 37 -17.90 -25.69 54.83
N THR A 38 -17.09 -26.62 55.37
CA THR A 38 -16.73 -26.80 56.77
C THR A 38 -15.36 -27.47 56.82
N ASP A 39 -14.73 -27.54 58.00
CA ASP A 39 -13.40 -28.17 58.20
C ASP A 39 -13.33 -29.63 57.74
N SER A 40 -14.47 -30.29 57.50
CA SER A 40 -14.59 -31.70 57.12
C SER A 40 -15.20 -31.97 55.74
N GLU A 41 -15.86 -30.99 55.08
CA GLU A 41 -16.52 -31.20 53.78
C GLU A 41 -15.95 -30.33 52.68
N GLN A 42 -15.35 -30.98 51.71
CA GLN A 42 -14.88 -30.34 50.46
C GLN A 42 -15.84 -30.66 49.31
N VAL A 43 -16.46 -29.65 48.73
CA VAL A 43 -17.29 -29.78 47.51
C VAL A 43 -16.54 -29.26 46.30
N SER A 44 -16.44 -30.10 45.28
CA SER A 44 -15.85 -29.74 44.00
C SER A 44 -16.94 -29.31 43.03
N ARG A 45 -16.88 -28.08 42.52
CA ARG A 45 -17.80 -27.60 41.47
C ARG A 45 -17.04 -27.31 40.15
N ILE A 46 -17.64 -27.73 39.04
CA ILE A 46 -17.11 -27.44 37.70
C ILE A 46 -17.42 -25.99 37.36
N LEU A 47 -16.39 -25.25 36.96
CA LEU A 47 -16.49 -23.85 36.53
C LEU A 47 -16.72 -23.79 35.02
N TYR A 48 -17.83 -23.20 34.64
CA TYR A 48 -18.14 -22.85 33.25
C TYR A 48 -17.99 -21.32 33.05
N PRO A 49 -17.81 -20.82 31.83
CA PRO A 49 -17.76 -19.38 31.58
C PRO A 49 -18.95 -18.61 32.17
N PHE A 50 -20.15 -19.19 32.12
CA PHE A 50 -21.35 -18.57 32.68
C PHE A 50 -21.43 -18.64 34.22
N SER A 51 -20.82 -19.65 34.84
CA SER A 51 -20.83 -19.77 36.29
C SER A 51 -19.77 -18.90 36.96
N VAL A 52 -18.67 -18.60 36.28
CA VAL A 52 -17.65 -17.67 36.78
C VAL A 52 -18.25 -16.29 36.99
N ALA A 53 -19.16 -15.88 36.10
CA ALA A 53 -19.86 -14.61 36.23
C ALA A 53 -20.76 -14.51 37.48
N LEU A 54 -21.11 -15.63 38.10
CA LEU A 54 -21.98 -15.70 39.31
C LEU A 54 -21.19 -15.76 40.62
N ILE A 55 -19.86 -15.85 40.58
CA ILE A 55 -19.01 -15.88 41.78
C ILE A 55 -18.77 -14.45 42.24
N HIS A 56 -19.54 -14.03 43.23
CA HIS A 56 -19.49 -12.64 43.74
C HIS A 56 -18.39 -12.40 44.79
N ASP A 57 -17.80 -13.43 45.37
CA ASP A 57 -16.79 -13.32 46.43
C ASP A 57 -15.42 -13.11 45.80
N ALA A 58 -15.22 -11.88 45.30
CA ALA A 58 -14.06 -11.48 44.54
C ALA A 58 -12.84 -11.12 45.38
N ASP A 59 -12.90 -11.20 46.70
CA ASP A 59 -11.81 -10.81 47.61
C ASP A 59 -10.58 -11.73 47.55
N PHE A 60 -10.72 -12.89 46.91
CA PHE A 60 -9.65 -13.88 46.79
C PHE A 60 -8.74 -13.71 45.54
N TYR A 61 -9.04 -12.78 44.64
CA TYR A 61 -8.30 -12.66 43.39
C TYR A 61 -7.47 -11.38 43.34
N ALA A 62 -6.25 -11.46 42.81
CA ALA A 62 -5.52 -10.26 42.48
C ALA A 62 -6.37 -9.33 41.58
N PRO A 63 -6.37 -8.01 41.76
CA PRO A 63 -7.25 -7.08 41.04
C PRO A 63 -7.26 -7.26 39.52
N VAL A 64 -6.13 -7.70 38.96
CA VAL A 64 -5.98 -7.97 37.53
C VAL A 64 -6.82 -9.17 37.09
N LEU A 65 -6.92 -10.24 37.93
CA LEU A 65 -7.73 -11.41 37.67
C LEU A 65 -9.22 -11.09 37.81
N GLN A 66 -9.60 -10.21 38.73
CA GLN A 66 -10.96 -9.71 38.84
C GLN A 66 -11.42 -9.02 37.57
N ILE A 67 -10.62 -8.11 37.02
CA ILE A 67 -10.93 -7.45 35.75
C ILE A 67 -11.11 -8.47 34.61
N LEU A 68 -10.31 -9.51 34.61
CA LEU A 68 -10.41 -10.61 33.64
C LEU A 68 -11.70 -11.40 33.78
N PHE A 69 -12.10 -11.76 34.98
CA PHE A 69 -13.36 -12.46 35.21
C PHE A 69 -14.57 -11.58 34.89
N TYR A 70 -14.54 -10.30 35.23
CA TYR A 70 -15.60 -9.37 34.80
C TYR A 70 -15.70 -9.22 33.28
N SER A 71 -14.60 -9.36 32.53
CA SER A 71 -14.63 -9.32 31.06
C SER A 71 -15.43 -10.47 30.44
N ILE A 72 -15.61 -11.57 31.14
CA ILE A 72 -16.46 -12.70 30.72
C ILE A 72 -17.92 -12.28 30.50
N TYR A 73 -18.42 -11.25 31.21
CA TYR A 73 -19.78 -10.73 31.01
C TYR A 73 -20.02 -10.19 29.58
N PHE A 74 -18.98 -9.82 28.85
CA PHE A 74 -19.10 -9.45 27.45
C PHE A 74 -19.41 -10.63 26.52
N LEU A 75 -19.11 -11.87 26.90
CA LEU A 75 -19.38 -13.05 26.08
C LEU A 75 -20.88 -13.26 25.79
N PRO A 76 -21.79 -13.18 26.78
CA PRO A 76 -23.24 -13.26 26.54
C PRO A 76 -23.72 -12.11 25.61
N ILE A 77 -23.23 -10.89 25.80
CA ILE A 77 -23.62 -9.73 25.00
C ILE A 77 -23.22 -9.97 23.55
N THR A 78 -22.00 -10.41 23.29
CA THR A 78 -21.53 -10.67 21.91
C THR A 78 -22.25 -11.88 21.30
N PHE A 79 -22.59 -12.89 22.09
CA PHE A 79 -23.42 -14.02 21.64
C PHE A 79 -24.81 -13.55 21.20
N VAL A 80 -25.47 -12.70 22.00
CA VAL A 80 -26.77 -12.10 21.65
C VAL A 80 -26.66 -11.27 20.37
N ILE A 81 -25.61 -10.46 20.21
CA ILE A 81 -25.38 -9.68 19.00
C ILE A 81 -25.21 -10.61 17.78
N LEU A 82 -24.49 -11.72 17.91
CA LEU A 82 -24.31 -12.71 16.84
C LEU A 82 -25.60 -13.42 16.47
N VAL A 83 -26.38 -13.83 17.48
CA VAL A 83 -27.69 -14.48 17.27
C VAL A 83 -28.65 -13.51 16.60
N THR A 84 -28.73 -12.26 17.06
CA THR A 84 -29.57 -11.23 16.44
C THR A 84 -29.11 -10.91 15.01
N ALA A 85 -27.81 -10.97 14.74
CA ALA A 85 -27.27 -10.76 13.40
C ALA A 85 -27.58 -11.90 12.40
N ILE A 86 -27.93 -13.09 12.87
CA ILE A 86 -28.45 -14.16 12.02
C ILE A 86 -29.80 -13.75 11.43
N PHE A 87 -30.65 -13.10 12.21
CA PHE A 87 -31.98 -12.68 11.81
C PHE A 87 -31.99 -11.28 11.17
N VAL A 88 -31.15 -10.34 11.62
CA VAL A 88 -31.09 -8.97 11.14
C VAL A 88 -29.98 -8.81 10.10
N ARG A 89 -30.35 -8.86 8.80
CA ARG A 89 -29.39 -8.78 7.68
C ARG A 89 -28.67 -7.41 7.53
N LYS A 90 -29.16 -6.37 8.22
CA LYS A 90 -28.62 -4.99 8.11
C LYS A 90 -27.32 -4.76 8.89
N ILE A 91 -26.92 -5.67 9.78
CA ILE A 91 -25.67 -5.50 10.55
C ILE A 91 -24.47 -5.71 9.62
N PRO A 92 -23.54 -4.76 9.51
CA PRO A 92 -22.36 -4.88 8.66
C PRO A 92 -21.49 -6.08 9.09
N GLU A 93 -21.09 -6.90 8.14
CA GLU A 93 -20.28 -8.10 8.41
C GLU A 93 -18.93 -7.78 9.08
N LYS A 94 -18.40 -6.58 8.85
CA LYS A 94 -17.18 -6.09 9.53
C LYS A 94 -17.38 -5.93 11.03
N VAL A 95 -18.53 -5.42 11.46
CA VAL A 95 -18.85 -5.27 12.89
C VAL A 95 -18.98 -6.62 13.56
N LEU A 96 -19.68 -7.57 12.92
CA LEU A 96 -19.82 -8.94 13.40
C LEU A 96 -18.46 -9.63 13.58
N TYR A 97 -17.61 -9.50 12.59
CA TYR A 97 -16.26 -10.06 12.63
C TYR A 97 -15.45 -9.50 13.81
N PHE A 98 -15.54 -8.18 14.04
CA PHE A 98 -14.85 -7.52 15.14
C PHE A 98 -15.38 -7.98 16.51
N CYS A 99 -16.70 -8.14 16.65
CA CYS A 99 -17.32 -8.68 17.86
C CYS A 99 -16.87 -10.11 18.16
N ILE A 100 -16.77 -10.97 17.13
CA ILE A 100 -16.29 -12.34 17.26
C ILE A 100 -14.84 -12.36 17.73
N LEU A 101 -13.99 -11.54 17.12
CA LEU A 101 -12.58 -11.47 17.45
C LEU A 101 -12.36 -11.04 18.90
N ILE A 102 -13.09 -10.01 19.36
CA ILE A 102 -13.06 -9.54 20.75
C ILE A 102 -13.51 -10.65 21.69
N SER A 103 -14.62 -11.34 21.39
CA SER A 103 -15.15 -12.40 22.25
C SER A 103 -14.19 -13.58 22.39
N LEU A 104 -13.58 -14.01 21.29
CA LEU A 104 -12.57 -15.07 21.31
C LEU A 104 -11.31 -14.64 22.06
N THR A 105 -10.92 -13.36 21.95
CA THR A 105 -9.78 -12.81 22.72
C THR A 105 -10.07 -12.84 24.22
N ILE A 106 -11.25 -12.39 24.63
CA ILE A 106 -11.68 -12.41 26.04
C ILE A 106 -11.69 -13.84 26.56
N TYR A 107 -12.27 -14.77 25.79
CA TYR A 107 -12.31 -16.18 26.18
C TYR A 107 -10.91 -16.79 26.32
N LEU A 108 -10.03 -16.54 25.34
CA LEU A 108 -8.65 -17.01 25.38
C LEU A 108 -7.92 -16.50 26.62
N PHE A 109 -8.14 -15.23 26.93
CA PHE A 109 -7.53 -14.58 28.08
C PHE A 109 -8.03 -15.20 29.40
N CYS A 110 -9.33 -15.44 29.53
CA CYS A 110 -9.91 -16.13 30.70
C CYS A 110 -9.39 -17.56 30.83
N SER A 111 -9.29 -18.31 29.72
CA SER A 111 -8.75 -19.66 29.72
C SER A 111 -7.29 -19.71 30.16
N VAL A 112 -6.47 -18.81 29.67
CA VAL A 112 -5.05 -18.71 30.06
C VAL A 112 -4.93 -18.34 31.54
N SER A 113 -5.76 -17.42 32.04
CA SER A 113 -5.77 -17.03 33.45
C SER A 113 -6.16 -18.19 34.35
N CYS A 114 -7.19 -18.97 33.99
CA CYS A 114 -7.55 -20.20 34.68
C CYS A 114 -6.41 -21.24 34.65
N MET A 115 -5.72 -21.38 33.53
CA MET A 115 -4.58 -22.29 33.40
C MET A 115 -3.42 -21.89 34.34
N ILE A 116 -3.16 -20.59 34.48
CA ILE A 116 -2.16 -20.06 35.39
C ILE A 116 -2.53 -20.31 36.86
N LEU A 117 -3.79 -20.05 37.22
CA LEU A 117 -4.29 -20.35 38.56
C LEU A 117 -4.17 -21.84 38.90
N CYS A 118 -4.41 -22.70 37.92
CA CYS A 118 -4.25 -24.15 38.09
C CYS A 118 -2.77 -24.57 38.27
N ALA A 119 -1.85 -23.94 37.54
CA ALA A 119 -0.43 -24.25 37.60
C ALA A 119 0.22 -23.84 38.91
N ASN A 120 -0.31 -22.82 39.59
CA ASN A 120 0.23 -22.28 40.83
C ASN A 120 -0.24 -23.03 42.11
N SER A 121 -0.83 -24.24 41.98
CA SER A 121 -1.16 -25.15 43.12
C SER A 121 -1.94 -24.49 44.25
N ILE A 122 -2.85 -23.57 43.95
CA ILE A 122 -3.71 -22.98 44.96
C ILE A 122 -4.62 -24.08 45.50
N SER A 123 -4.61 -24.29 46.77
CA SER A 123 -5.25 -25.45 47.44
C SER A 123 -6.73 -25.59 47.15
N TRP A 124 -7.42 -24.52 46.83
CA TRP A 124 -8.85 -24.50 46.52
C TRP A 124 -9.18 -24.64 45.04
N PHE A 125 -8.18 -24.59 44.14
CA PHE A 125 -8.39 -24.75 42.70
C PHE A 125 -7.66 -26.00 42.18
N LYS A 126 -8.32 -27.15 42.25
CA LYS A 126 -7.82 -28.37 41.59
C LYS A 126 -8.38 -28.47 40.17
N SER A 127 -7.49 -28.45 39.24
CA SER A 127 -7.81 -28.53 37.81
C SER A 127 -8.13 -29.95 37.37
N LEU A 128 -8.95 -30.05 36.33
CA LEU A 128 -8.84 -31.07 35.32
C LEU A 128 -7.79 -30.57 34.29
N PRO A 129 -6.47 -30.80 34.53
CA PRO A 129 -5.43 -30.08 33.77
C PRO A 129 -5.55 -30.31 32.26
N VAL A 130 -5.87 -31.53 31.87
CA VAL A 130 -6.00 -31.94 30.46
C VAL A 130 -7.13 -31.19 29.77
N LEU A 131 -8.28 -30.98 30.43
CA LEU A 131 -9.44 -30.34 29.83
C LEU A 131 -9.20 -28.84 29.60
N ILE A 132 -8.53 -28.16 30.53
CA ILE A 132 -8.17 -26.72 30.38
C ILE A 132 -7.17 -26.51 29.27
N TYR A 133 -6.17 -27.38 29.15
CA TYR A 133 -5.21 -27.29 28.03
C TYR A 133 -5.90 -27.53 26.67
N ILE A 134 -6.84 -28.50 26.60
CA ILE A 134 -7.61 -28.76 25.38
C ILE A 134 -8.50 -27.56 25.04
N THR A 135 -9.24 -26.99 26.01
CA THR A 135 -10.13 -25.84 25.75
C THR A 135 -9.36 -24.57 25.37
N THR A 136 -8.23 -24.32 26.05
CA THR A 136 -7.34 -23.19 25.73
C THR A 136 -6.72 -23.37 24.35
N GLY A 137 -6.26 -24.58 24.01
CA GLY A 137 -5.74 -24.91 22.70
C GLY A 137 -6.78 -24.74 21.59
N PHE A 138 -8.02 -25.20 21.82
CA PHE A 138 -9.12 -25.01 20.89
C PHE A 138 -9.50 -23.54 20.71
N ALA A 139 -9.56 -22.75 21.78
CA ALA A 139 -9.81 -21.31 21.72
C ALA A 139 -8.72 -20.57 20.94
N LEU A 140 -7.44 -20.93 21.14
CA LEU A 140 -6.31 -20.38 20.40
C LEU A 140 -6.41 -20.69 18.91
N LEU A 141 -6.67 -21.94 18.55
CA LEU A 141 -6.83 -22.36 17.16
C LEU A 141 -8.03 -21.68 16.50
N ALA A 142 -9.16 -21.60 17.19
CA ALA A 142 -10.34 -20.90 16.71
C ALA A 142 -10.03 -19.41 16.47
N HIS A 143 -9.39 -18.75 17.42
CA HIS A 143 -9.00 -17.35 17.30
C HIS A 143 -8.05 -17.12 16.11
N LEU A 144 -7.04 -17.97 15.96
CA LEU A 144 -6.09 -17.90 14.83
C LEU A 144 -6.81 -18.11 13.49
N ALA A 145 -7.67 -19.14 13.40
CA ALA A 145 -8.44 -19.43 12.20
C ALA A 145 -9.38 -18.28 11.83
N PHE A 146 -10.11 -17.71 12.80
CA PHE A 146 -10.97 -16.55 12.55
C PHE A 146 -10.19 -15.30 12.18
N SER A 147 -9.03 -15.05 12.77
CA SER A 147 -8.16 -13.94 12.42
C SER A 147 -7.67 -14.05 10.98
N ILE A 148 -7.20 -15.22 10.57
CA ILE A 148 -6.74 -15.47 9.19
C ILE A 148 -7.89 -15.34 8.20
N MET A 149 -9.04 -15.98 8.49
CA MET A 149 -10.21 -15.93 7.61
C MET A 149 -10.79 -14.52 7.48
N GLY A 150 -10.82 -13.76 8.58
CA GLY A 150 -11.27 -12.38 8.51
C GLY A 150 -10.35 -11.48 7.69
N ILE A 151 -9.05 -11.66 7.78
CA ILE A 151 -8.10 -10.95 6.92
C ILE A 151 -8.34 -11.33 5.46
N ILE A 152 -8.53 -12.62 5.17
CA ILE A 152 -8.83 -13.09 3.80
C ILE A 152 -10.16 -12.53 3.32
N TYR A 153 -11.19 -12.56 4.17
CA TYR A 153 -12.53 -12.06 3.85
C TYR A 153 -12.54 -10.54 3.58
N LEU A 154 -11.92 -9.74 4.47
CA LEU A 154 -11.82 -8.31 4.29
C LEU A 154 -11.03 -7.93 3.03
N ARG A 155 -10.01 -8.70 2.68
CA ARG A 155 -9.25 -8.54 1.45
C ARG A 155 -10.05 -8.92 0.21
N HIS A 156 -10.82 -10.02 0.27
CA HIS A 156 -11.57 -10.53 -0.89
C HIS A 156 -12.81 -9.68 -1.22
N ASN A 157 -13.45 -9.10 -0.23
CA ASN A 157 -14.63 -8.24 -0.40
C ASN A 157 -14.30 -6.76 -0.63
N ASN A 158 -13.02 -6.39 -0.67
CA ASN A 158 -12.60 -5.08 -1.10
C ASN A 158 -12.43 -5.11 -2.64
N PRO A 159 -13.30 -4.43 -3.42
CA PRO A 159 -13.21 -4.40 -4.88
C PRO A 159 -11.84 -3.87 -5.35
N GLN A 160 -11.27 -2.91 -4.63
CA GLN A 160 -9.94 -2.37 -4.89
C GLN A 160 -8.84 -3.43 -4.75
N TYR A 161 -8.95 -4.34 -3.77
CA TYR A 161 -7.98 -5.41 -3.57
C TYR A 161 -8.06 -6.49 -4.66
N THR A 162 -9.26 -6.79 -5.16
CA THR A 162 -9.46 -7.79 -6.22
C THR A 162 -8.87 -7.29 -7.54
N GLU A 163 -9.09 -6.03 -7.86
CA GLU A 163 -8.50 -5.38 -9.04
C GLU A 163 -6.98 -5.25 -8.92
N PHE A 164 -6.48 -4.85 -7.75
CA PHE A 164 -5.05 -4.83 -7.45
C PHE A 164 -4.38 -6.20 -7.60
N LYS A 165 -5.06 -7.29 -7.18
CA LYS A 165 -4.55 -8.65 -7.33
C LYS A 165 -4.43 -9.06 -8.80
N LEU A 166 -5.42 -8.71 -9.62
CA LEU A 166 -5.40 -8.96 -11.07
C LEU A 166 -4.28 -8.17 -11.77
N LEU A 167 -4.10 -6.91 -11.39
CA LEU A 167 -3.03 -6.05 -11.90
C LEU A 167 -1.64 -6.56 -11.51
N LYS A 168 -1.47 -6.98 -10.26
CA LYS A 168 -0.21 -7.56 -9.77
C LYS A 168 0.11 -8.89 -10.44
N GLN A 169 -0.88 -9.66 -10.84
CA GLN A 169 -0.71 -10.90 -11.59
C GLN A 169 -0.26 -10.60 -13.02
N LYS A 170 -0.86 -9.63 -13.70
CA LYS A 170 -0.42 -9.13 -15.01
C LYS A 170 0.99 -8.51 -14.97
N GLU A 171 1.32 -7.79 -13.90
CA GLU A 171 2.66 -7.20 -13.68
C GLU A 171 3.72 -8.29 -13.49
N LYS A 172 3.40 -9.40 -12.78
CA LYS A 172 4.29 -10.56 -12.64
C LYS A 172 4.55 -11.29 -13.96
N GLU A 173 3.58 -11.33 -14.84
CA GLU A 173 3.72 -11.92 -16.18
C GLU A 173 4.56 -11.03 -17.10
N SER A 174 4.45 -9.71 -16.97
CA SER A 174 5.27 -8.72 -17.70
C SER A 174 6.72 -8.65 -17.19
N ASP A 175 6.94 -8.73 -15.87
CA ASP A 175 8.26 -8.63 -15.24
C ASP A 175 9.10 -9.92 -15.33
N LYS A 176 8.57 -11.04 -15.86
CA LYS A 176 9.36 -12.24 -16.12
C LYS A 176 10.52 -12.02 -17.11
N ASN A 177 10.46 -10.94 -17.88
CA ASN A 177 11.47 -10.55 -18.87
C ASN A 177 12.44 -9.46 -18.41
N SER A 178 12.32 -8.92 -17.20
CA SER A 178 13.28 -7.93 -16.68
C SER A 178 14.11 -8.52 -15.55
N SER A 179 15.37 -8.71 -15.84
CA SER A 179 16.40 -9.19 -14.93
C SER A 179 16.54 -8.30 -13.69
N ILE A 180 16.62 -8.97 -12.53
CA ILE A 180 17.26 -8.50 -11.29
C ILE A 180 16.83 -7.10 -10.82
N ARG A 181 15.62 -6.98 -10.29
CA ARG A 181 15.32 -5.92 -9.33
C ARG A 181 15.44 -6.50 -7.92
N ASN A 182 16.43 -6.03 -7.15
CA ASN A 182 16.53 -6.23 -5.71
C ASN A 182 15.13 -6.14 -5.09
N ARG A 183 14.67 -7.24 -4.48
CA ARG A 183 13.37 -7.29 -3.79
C ARG A 183 13.40 -6.31 -2.60
N LYS A 184 13.08 -5.06 -2.83
CA LYS A 184 12.83 -4.11 -1.75
C LYS A 184 11.64 -4.62 -0.95
N THR A 185 11.80 -4.75 0.36
CA THR A 185 10.71 -5.10 1.28
C THR A 185 9.55 -4.12 1.08
N SER A 186 8.32 -4.62 1.03
CA SER A 186 7.15 -3.77 0.79
C SER A 186 6.97 -2.74 1.91
N LEU A 187 6.42 -1.57 1.59
CA LEU A 187 6.07 -0.53 2.58
C LEU A 187 5.22 -1.12 3.71
N LYS A 188 4.25 -1.97 3.35
CA LYS A 188 3.41 -2.70 4.29
C LYS A 188 4.23 -3.50 5.30
N THR A 189 5.19 -4.32 4.84
CA THR A 189 6.04 -5.15 5.71
C THR A 189 6.88 -4.28 6.64
N LYS A 190 7.43 -3.18 6.15
CA LYS A 190 8.21 -2.25 6.96
C LYS A 190 7.37 -1.60 8.05
N LEU A 191 6.18 -1.10 7.70
CA LEU A 191 5.28 -0.44 8.63
C LEU A 191 4.81 -1.42 9.73
N THR A 192 4.38 -2.62 9.33
CA THR A 192 3.99 -3.67 10.28
C THR A 192 5.12 -4.02 11.23
N LEU A 193 6.35 -4.19 10.72
CA LEU A 193 7.51 -4.51 11.55
C LEU A 193 7.85 -3.38 12.54
N ILE A 194 7.84 -2.12 12.09
CA ILE A 194 8.12 -0.97 12.95
C ILE A 194 7.11 -0.91 14.10
N ILE A 195 5.82 -1.04 13.81
CA ILE A 195 4.77 -0.97 14.83
C ILE A 195 4.92 -2.12 15.83
N ILE A 196 5.15 -3.36 15.37
CA ILE A 196 5.33 -4.52 16.24
C ILE A 196 6.56 -4.33 17.15
N VAL A 197 7.70 -3.91 16.59
CA VAL A 197 8.92 -3.69 17.35
C VAL A 197 8.73 -2.59 18.40
N THR A 198 8.12 -1.47 18.01
CA THR A 198 7.86 -0.35 18.94
C THR A 198 6.97 -0.79 20.11
N ILE A 199 5.85 -1.47 19.82
CA ILE A 199 4.95 -1.95 20.88
C ILE A 199 5.65 -3.00 21.75
N SER A 200 6.44 -3.90 21.16
CA SER A 200 7.19 -4.91 21.92
C SER A 200 8.16 -4.26 22.91
N ILE A 201 8.89 -3.22 22.50
CA ILE A 201 9.80 -2.49 23.37
C ILE A 201 9.03 -1.83 24.51
N ILE A 202 7.91 -1.16 24.23
CA ILE A 202 7.07 -0.51 25.23
C ILE A 202 6.55 -1.53 26.24
N LEU A 203 5.97 -2.65 25.76
CA LEU A 203 5.45 -3.69 26.64
C LEU A 203 6.54 -4.31 27.50
N PHE A 204 7.70 -4.60 26.93
CA PHE A 204 8.84 -5.17 27.68
C PHE A 204 9.33 -4.22 28.76
N THR A 205 9.50 -2.94 28.42
CA THR A 205 9.95 -1.91 29.37
C THR A 205 8.94 -1.74 30.50
N PHE A 206 7.65 -1.65 30.16
CA PHE A 206 6.58 -1.49 31.14
C PHE A 206 6.48 -2.70 32.07
N MET A 207 6.54 -3.92 31.50
CA MET A 207 6.54 -5.16 32.26
C MET A 207 7.71 -5.24 33.25
N THR A 208 8.92 -4.93 32.81
CA THR A 208 10.11 -4.97 33.68
C THR A 208 10.04 -3.94 34.81
N LEU A 209 9.52 -2.74 34.53
CA LEU A 209 9.32 -1.70 35.55
C LEU A 209 8.30 -2.11 36.59
N ILE A 210 7.15 -2.65 36.17
CA ILE A 210 6.10 -3.12 37.09
C ILE A 210 6.62 -4.24 37.97
N LEU A 211 7.23 -5.27 37.38
CA LEU A 211 7.74 -6.41 38.13
C LEU A 211 8.79 -5.98 39.15
N ARG A 212 9.73 -5.14 38.75
CA ARG A 212 10.75 -4.61 39.65
C ARG A 212 10.17 -3.79 40.81
N ARG A 213 9.17 -2.94 40.49
CA ARG A 213 8.51 -2.13 41.53
C ARG A 213 7.72 -3.01 42.49
N TYR A 214 7.05 -4.04 41.99
CA TYR A 214 6.27 -4.95 42.80
C TYR A 214 7.16 -5.84 43.69
N GLU A 215 8.29 -6.34 43.15
CA GLU A 215 9.28 -7.10 43.89
C GLU A 215 9.83 -6.27 45.08
N ASN A 216 10.21 -5.03 44.82
CA ASN A 216 10.72 -4.13 45.87
C ASN A 216 9.64 -3.88 46.93
N LEU A 217 8.39 -3.67 46.52
CA LEU A 217 7.29 -3.40 47.46
C LEU A 217 7.01 -4.61 48.36
N ILE A 218 6.98 -5.82 47.82
CA ILE A 218 6.80 -7.03 48.60
C ILE A 218 7.97 -7.21 49.57
N THR A 219 9.20 -7.08 49.07
CA THR A 219 10.39 -7.22 49.92
C THR A 219 10.39 -6.21 51.07
N GLU A 220 10.02 -4.95 50.81
CA GLU A 220 9.89 -3.92 51.81
C GLU A 220 8.82 -4.23 52.84
N THR A 221 7.60 -4.60 52.38
CA THR A 221 6.48 -4.94 53.26
C THR A 221 6.77 -6.14 54.18
N VAL A 222 7.35 -7.19 53.59
CA VAL A 222 7.74 -8.38 54.35
C VAL A 222 8.86 -8.11 55.33
N THR A 223 9.84 -7.33 54.91
CA THR A 223 10.96 -6.93 55.82
C THR A 223 10.43 -6.15 56.98
N GLU A 224 9.51 -5.22 56.78
CA GLU A 224 8.89 -4.43 57.85
C GLU A 224 8.03 -5.31 58.78
N ALA A 225 7.20 -6.18 58.23
CA ALA A 225 6.37 -7.11 59.04
C ALA A 225 7.23 -8.06 59.86
N GLY A 226 8.25 -8.70 59.27
CA GLY A 226 9.12 -9.63 59.93
C GLY A 226 9.94 -8.94 61.05
N ARG A 227 10.44 -7.75 60.77
CA ARG A 227 11.16 -6.93 61.78
C ARG A 227 10.26 -6.55 62.94
N THR A 228 9.05 -6.06 62.64
CA THR A 228 8.08 -5.64 63.66
C THR A 228 7.71 -6.81 64.56
N THR A 229 7.49 -8.00 64.02
CA THR A 229 7.20 -9.20 64.79
C THR A 229 8.38 -9.62 65.66
N ALA A 230 9.60 -9.56 65.14
CA ALA A 230 10.80 -9.90 65.92
C ALA A 230 11.08 -8.86 67.05
N GLU A 231 10.80 -7.60 66.82
CA GLU A 231 10.91 -6.49 67.79
C GLU A 231 9.86 -6.67 68.91
N GLN A 232 8.58 -6.91 68.56
CA GLN A 232 7.52 -7.15 69.50
C GLN A 232 7.82 -8.38 70.36
N THR A 233 8.33 -9.45 69.77
CA THR A 233 8.73 -10.67 70.51
C THR A 233 9.87 -10.39 71.50
N SER A 234 10.84 -9.56 71.12
CA SER A 234 11.92 -9.11 72.03
C SER A 234 11.36 -8.30 73.19
N ALA A 235 10.51 -7.30 72.90
CA ALA A 235 9.92 -6.42 73.93
C ALA A 235 9.05 -7.18 74.94
N ILE A 236 8.39 -8.25 74.48
CA ILE A 236 7.57 -9.10 75.42
C ILE A 236 8.42 -9.88 76.37
N TYR A 237 9.58 -10.36 75.93
CA TYR A 237 10.53 -11.01 76.85
C TYR A 237 10.98 -10.06 77.96
N GLU A 238 11.29 -8.82 77.64
CA GLU A 238 11.64 -7.80 78.60
C GLU A 238 10.49 -7.54 79.59
N THR A 239 9.27 -7.32 79.06
CA THR A 239 8.07 -6.99 79.87
C THR A 239 7.61 -8.15 80.72
N ALA A 240 7.80 -9.38 80.27
CA ALA A 240 7.44 -10.60 81.01
C ALA A 240 8.43 -10.96 82.09
N GLU A 241 9.55 -10.24 82.25
CA GLU A 241 10.61 -10.56 83.18
C GLU A 241 11.12 -12.01 83.08
N GLY A 242 11.09 -12.56 81.87
CA GLY A 242 11.45 -13.98 81.61
C GLY A 242 10.47 -15.01 82.07
N LYS A 243 9.24 -14.65 82.51
CA LYS A 243 8.22 -15.62 82.96
C LYS A 243 7.57 -16.35 81.76
N TYR A 244 7.82 -17.64 81.70
CA TYR A 244 7.38 -18.49 80.57
C TYR A 244 5.90 -18.41 80.28
N GLU A 245 5.04 -18.38 81.30
CA GLU A 245 3.58 -18.32 81.09
C GLU A 245 3.10 -17.11 80.31
N LYS A 246 3.67 -15.93 80.55
CA LYS A 246 3.33 -14.69 79.86
C LYS A 246 3.80 -14.75 78.37
N ILE A 247 4.98 -15.29 78.16
CA ILE A 247 5.57 -15.45 76.81
C ILE A 247 4.79 -16.51 76.01
N SER A 248 4.42 -17.60 76.65
CA SER A 248 3.60 -18.66 76.02
C SER A 248 2.24 -18.15 75.62
N HIS A 249 1.59 -17.30 76.40
CA HIS A 249 0.31 -16.69 76.00
C HIS A 249 0.46 -15.80 74.74
N PHE A 250 1.51 -15.02 74.67
CA PHE A 250 1.81 -14.21 73.47
C PHE A 250 2.03 -15.12 72.26
N PHE A 251 2.84 -16.15 72.35
CA PHE A 251 3.07 -17.07 71.27
C PHE A 251 1.81 -17.76 70.77
N ASN A 252 0.93 -18.16 71.66
CA ASN A 252 -0.38 -18.74 71.31
C ASN A 252 -1.27 -17.74 70.57
N GLN A 253 -1.21 -16.46 70.92
CA GLN A 253 -1.90 -15.40 70.26
C GLN A 253 -1.32 -15.16 68.85
N GLN A 254 0.00 -15.09 68.76
CA GLN A 254 0.71 -14.96 67.46
C GLN A 254 0.45 -16.17 66.53
N LYS A 255 0.41 -17.39 67.07
CA LYS A 255 0.08 -18.59 66.31
C LYS A 255 -1.32 -18.50 65.69
N LYS A 256 -2.32 -18.10 66.49
CA LYS A 256 -3.70 -17.91 65.98
C LYS A 256 -3.74 -16.82 64.93
N SER A 257 -3.06 -15.70 65.12
CA SER A 257 -2.99 -14.62 64.10
C SER A 257 -2.28 -15.09 62.84
N ASN A 258 -1.25 -15.93 62.96
CA ASN A 258 -0.50 -16.46 61.85
C ASN A 258 -1.30 -17.43 60.94
N GLU A 259 -2.28 -18.17 61.51
CA GLU A 259 -3.17 -19.08 60.76
C GLU A 259 -3.99 -18.31 59.72
N PHE A 260 -4.28 -17.05 59.96
CA PHE A 260 -5.07 -16.17 59.08
C PHE A 260 -4.24 -15.12 58.32
N ALA A 261 -2.90 -15.18 58.46
CA ALA A 261 -2.01 -14.21 57.84
C ALA A 261 -1.76 -14.56 56.34
N ASP A 262 -1.70 -13.54 55.46
CA ASP A 262 -1.36 -13.70 54.03
C ASP A 262 0.07 -14.24 53.86
N THR A 263 0.96 -13.94 54.77
CA THR A 263 2.36 -14.38 54.82
C THR A 263 2.68 -14.99 56.15
N PRO A 264 2.29 -16.23 56.42
CA PRO A 264 2.52 -16.89 57.69
C PRO A 264 4.03 -17.13 57.92
N PHE A 265 4.49 -16.83 59.12
CA PHE A 265 5.83 -17.26 59.54
C PHE A 265 5.85 -18.74 59.89
N GLU A 266 6.98 -19.36 59.71
CA GLU A 266 7.17 -20.78 60.07
C GLU A 266 7.38 -20.98 61.57
N ARG A 267 8.26 -20.14 62.15
CA ARG A 267 8.66 -20.26 63.55
C ARG A 267 9.11 -18.92 64.13
N ILE A 268 8.83 -18.72 65.44
CA ILE A 268 9.44 -17.64 66.21
C ILE A 268 10.22 -18.30 67.36
N ASP A 269 11.49 -17.88 67.46
CA ASP A 269 12.38 -18.36 68.51
C ASP A 269 12.86 -17.18 69.37
N ILE A 270 12.93 -17.39 70.68
CA ILE A 270 13.70 -16.51 71.59
C ILE A 270 14.86 -17.35 72.12
N ILE A 271 16.04 -16.94 71.80
CA ILE A 271 17.28 -17.62 72.15
C ILE A 271 18.03 -16.70 73.13
N ILE A 272 18.36 -17.22 74.32
CA ILE A 272 18.92 -16.46 75.41
C ILE A 272 20.21 -17.11 75.91
N SER A 273 21.17 -16.30 76.21
CA SER A 273 22.43 -16.73 76.83
C SER A 273 22.26 -17.09 78.30
N ASP A 274 23.11 -17.96 78.82
CA ASP A 274 23.14 -18.26 80.25
C ASP A 274 23.32 -16.98 81.07
N ILE A 275 22.35 -16.77 81.96
CA ILE A 275 22.21 -15.49 82.73
C ILE A 275 23.43 -15.11 83.56
N ASN A 276 24.35 -16.01 83.79
CA ASN A 276 25.55 -15.74 84.63
C ASN A 276 26.71 -15.10 83.81
N THR A 277 26.65 -14.96 82.57
CA THR A 277 27.71 -14.35 81.76
C THR A 277 27.51 -12.84 81.59
N LYS A 278 28.32 -12.03 82.24
CA LYS A 278 28.30 -10.57 82.12
C LYS A 278 29.01 -10.08 80.88
N ILE A 279 28.28 -10.09 79.70
CA ILE A 279 28.82 -9.45 78.50
C ILE A 279 28.10 -8.11 78.30
N TYR A 280 28.90 -7.02 78.38
CA TYR A 280 28.45 -5.67 78.04
C TYR A 280 28.60 -5.44 76.52
N LEU A 281 27.56 -4.92 75.89
CA LEU A 281 27.55 -4.66 74.46
C LEU A 281 28.69 -3.78 73.97
N GLU A 282 29.18 -2.90 74.82
CA GLU A 282 30.26 -1.93 74.48
C GLU A 282 31.65 -2.57 74.39
N ASN A 283 31.87 -3.77 74.89
CA ASN A 283 33.15 -4.44 74.98
C ASN A 283 33.27 -5.75 74.15
N ILE A 284 32.43 -5.99 73.22
CA ILE A 284 32.52 -7.20 72.35
C ILE A 284 33.61 -6.96 71.31
N THR A 285 34.73 -7.63 71.44
CA THR A 285 35.77 -7.69 70.41
C THR A 285 35.72 -9.00 69.64
N ALA A 286 36.40 -9.11 68.49
CA ALA A 286 36.43 -10.32 67.68
C ALA A 286 37.00 -11.55 68.45
N GLU A 287 37.75 -11.33 69.56
CA GLU A 287 38.36 -12.34 70.44
C GLU A 287 37.48 -12.70 71.66
N THR A 288 36.33 -12.07 71.83
CA THR A 288 35.46 -12.29 72.97
C THR A 288 34.81 -13.70 72.88
N LYS A 289 35.07 -14.57 73.85
CA LYS A 289 34.41 -15.89 73.90
C LYS A 289 32.94 -15.72 74.16
N LEU A 290 32.15 -16.08 73.15
CA LEU A 290 30.69 -15.94 73.18
C LEU A 290 30.06 -16.95 74.15
N PRO A 291 29.03 -16.57 74.94
CA PRO A 291 28.30 -17.50 75.76
C PRO A 291 27.45 -18.46 74.92
N SER A 292 27.14 -19.64 75.40
CA SER A 292 26.16 -20.54 74.79
C SER A 292 24.78 -19.94 74.81
N TYR A 293 24.07 -19.97 73.67
CA TYR A 293 22.70 -19.49 73.53
C TYR A 293 21.75 -20.65 73.31
N ASP A 294 20.79 -20.83 74.19
CA ASP A 294 19.76 -21.89 74.11
C ASP A 294 18.39 -21.29 73.79
N ILE A 295 17.55 -22.07 73.10
CA ILE A 295 16.18 -21.66 72.84
C ILE A 295 15.38 -21.63 74.12
N PHE A 296 14.80 -20.48 74.43
CA PHE A 296 13.97 -20.24 75.62
C PHE A 296 12.50 -20.55 75.37
N ALA A 297 11.96 -20.05 74.25
CA ALA A 297 10.59 -20.26 73.87
C ALA A 297 10.43 -20.18 72.36
N TYR A 298 9.44 -20.88 71.77
CA TYR A 298 9.08 -20.85 70.35
C TYR A 298 7.62 -21.13 70.12
N THR A 299 7.08 -20.85 68.92
CA THR A 299 5.65 -20.90 68.67
C THR A 299 5.13 -22.26 68.22
N THR A 300 5.92 -23.14 67.64
CA THR A 300 5.47 -24.36 66.95
C THR A 300 5.51 -25.64 67.76
N GLY A 301 6.01 -25.57 69.02
CA GLY A 301 6.04 -26.78 69.84
C GLY A 301 6.61 -26.52 71.24
N ILE A 302 6.93 -27.59 71.95
CA ILE A 302 7.57 -27.52 73.28
C ILE A 302 9.08 -27.57 73.09
N PRO A 303 9.90 -26.80 73.85
CA PRO A 303 11.35 -26.80 73.68
C PRO A 303 12.03 -28.17 73.77
N SER A 304 11.38 -29.12 74.45
CA SER A 304 11.85 -30.50 74.57
C SER A 304 11.72 -31.32 73.26
N GLU A 305 10.88 -30.89 72.34
CA GLU A 305 10.62 -31.59 71.03
C GLU A 305 11.58 -31.12 69.91
N ILE A 306 12.37 -30.07 70.14
CA ILE A 306 13.31 -29.61 69.16
C ILE A 306 14.56 -30.49 69.21
N PRO A 307 15.12 -30.89 68.03
CA PRO A 307 16.40 -31.59 68.00
C PRO A 307 17.50 -30.83 68.71
N PRO A 308 18.41 -31.48 69.46
CA PRO A 308 19.47 -30.82 70.22
C PRO A 308 20.36 -29.92 69.38
N GLU A 309 20.55 -30.28 68.10
CA GLU A 309 21.34 -29.51 67.11
C GLU A 309 20.69 -28.16 66.76
N GLU A 310 19.37 -28.07 66.86
CA GLU A 310 18.63 -26.82 66.55
C GLU A 310 18.40 -25.94 67.78
N LYS A 311 18.65 -26.47 69.00
CA LYS A 311 18.44 -25.72 70.26
C LYS A 311 19.49 -24.65 70.54
N LYS A 312 20.64 -24.77 69.89
CA LYS A 312 21.77 -23.85 70.15
C LYS A 312 22.19 -23.14 68.86
N LEU A 313 22.49 -21.87 69.00
CA LEU A 313 23.20 -21.17 67.94
C LEU A 313 24.66 -21.67 67.88
N THR A 314 25.17 -21.83 66.69
CA THR A 314 26.61 -22.02 66.50
C THR A 314 27.36 -20.73 66.85
N ASP A 315 28.60 -20.85 67.26
CA ASP A 315 29.45 -19.68 67.58
C ASP A 315 29.53 -18.71 66.37
N GLU A 316 29.53 -19.23 65.16
CA GLU A 316 29.54 -18.45 63.95
C GLU A 316 28.21 -17.67 63.75
N GLN A 317 27.06 -18.28 63.94
CA GLN A 317 25.75 -17.61 63.87
C GLN A 317 25.62 -16.54 64.96
N ALA A 318 26.05 -16.82 66.17
CA ALA A 318 26.00 -15.88 67.27
C ALA A 318 26.92 -14.67 67.00
N ALA A 319 28.13 -14.89 66.46
CA ALA A 319 29.05 -13.84 66.07
C ALA A 319 28.47 -12.97 64.95
N ASP A 320 27.83 -13.57 63.97
CA ASP A 320 27.19 -12.83 62.85
C ASP A 320 26.00 -11.99 63.36
N TYR A 321 25.17 -12.51 64.25
CA TYR A 321 24.03 -11.77 64.79
C TYR A 321 24.49 -10.61 65.67
N ILE A 322 25.57 -10.76 66.44
CA ILE A 322 26.19 -9.69 67.22
C ILE A 322 26.74 -8.61 66.28
N LYS A 323 27.43 -9.00 65.23
CA LYS A 323 27.96 -8.06 64.23
C LYS A 323 26.84 -7.28 63.57
N GLN A 324 25.75 -7.93 63.16
CA GLN A 324 24.57 -7.25 62.61
C GLN A 324 23.91 -6.31 63.62
N TYR A 325 23.90 -6.65 64.89
CA TYR A 325 23.45 -5.77 65.96
C TYR A 325 24.35 -4.52 66.07
N GLN A 326 25.64 -4.70 66.13
CA GLN A 326 26.61 -3.59 66.23
C GLN A 326 26.59 -2.65 65.08
N THR A 327 26.40 -3.17 63.85
CA THR A 327 26.30 -2.39 62.61
C THR A 327 24.93 -1.77 62.36
N GLY A 328 23.91 -2.17 63.15
CA GLY A 328 22.51 -1.80 62.93
C GLY A 328 21.88 -2.45 61.67
N ALA A 329 22.55 -3.43 61.06
CA ALA A 329 22.12 -4.13 59.85
C ALA A 329 20.81 -4.90 60.07
N TYR A 330 20.58 -5.43 61.28
CA TYR A 330 19.34 -6.11 61.62
C TYR A 330 18.06 -5.29 61.40
N ARG A 331 18.19 -3.95 61.33
CA ARG A 331 17.07 -3.05 61.08
C ARG A 331 16.71 -2.95 59.58
N LYS A 332 17.57 -3.38 58.69
CA LYS A 332 17.43 -3.11 57.26
C LYS A 332 17.29 -4.35 56.39
N THR A 333 17.94 -5.44 56.75
CA THR A 333 18.05 -6.62 55.91
C THR A 333 17.74 -7.91 56.67
N PRO A 334 16.89 -8.77 56.12
CA PRO A 334 16.74 -10.13 56.65
C PRO A 334 17.96 -10.99 56.32
N ILE A 335 18.15 -12.03 57.07
CA ILE A 335 19.18 -13.05 56.81
C ILE A 335 18.57 -14.12 55.93
N TYR A 336 19.08 -14.26 54.73
CA TYR A 336 18.68 -15.30 53.81
C TYR A 336 19.57 -16.54 53.95
N ASP A 337 18.97 -17.68 54.24
CA ASP A 337 19.61 -18.99 54.13
C ASP A 337 19.14 -19.66 52.85
N SER A 338 19.92 -19.51 51.78
CA SER A 338 19.60 -20.05 50.47
C SER A 338 19.70 -21.56 50.39
N THR A 339 20.34 -22.22 51.35
CA THR A 339 20.43 -23.69 51.37
C THR A 339 19.17 -24.35 51.92
N GLN A 340 18.46 -23.68 52.81
CA GLN A 340 17.23 -24.13 53.41
C GLN A 340 15.97 -23.44 52.82
N GLY A 341 16.14 -22.42 51.99
CA GLY A 341 15.03 -21.63 51.44
C GLY A 341 14.26 -20.86 52.51
N ILE A 342 14.92 -20.39 53.54
CA ILE A 342 14.34 -19.67 54.66
C ILE A 342 14.90 -18.25 54.77
N CYS A 343 14.07 -17.35 55.29
CA CYS A 343 14.39 -15.96 55.56
C CYS A 343 14.21 -15.70 57.05
N LYS A 344 15.25 -15.23 57.71
CA LYS A 344 15.27 -14.97 59.15
C LYS A 344 15.37 -13.48 59.45
N PHE A 345 14.48 -13.01 60.33
CA PHE A 345 14.52 -11.67 60.92
C PHE A 345 15.00 -11.80 62.36
N VAL A 346 16.14 -11.22 62.62
CA VAL A 346 16.80 -11.31 63.94
C VAL A 346 16.73 -9.98 64.61
N TYR A 347 16.22 -9.96 65.86
CA TYR A 347 16.18 -8.74 66.67
C TYR A 347 16.80 -9.01 68.03
N PRO A 348 17.66 -8.10 68.58
CA PRO A 348 18.33 -8.31 69.87
C PRO A 348 17.33 -8.26 71.03
N VAL A 349 17.48 -9.15 71.97
CA VAL A 349 16.78 -9.11 73.26
C VAL A 349 17.71 -8.50 74.27
N THR A 350 17.29 -7.33 74.83
CA THR A 350 18.12 -6.52 75.73
C THR A 350 17.43 -6.41 77.11
N LEU A 351 18.20 -6.32 78.15
CA LEU A 351 17.72 -5.98 79.52
C LEU A 351 18.32 -4.65 79.96
N SER A 352 17.45 -3.75 80.38
CA SER A 352 17.86 -2.49 81.00
C SER A 352 18.24 -2.72 82.46
N ARG A 353 19.47 -2.48 82.76
CA ARG A 353 19.99 -2.48 84.19
C ARG A 353 20.62 -1.13 84.49
N LYS A 354 20.89 -0.91 85.80
CA LYS A 354 21.50 0.37 86.26
C LYS A 354 22.80 0.74 85.56
N ASP A 355 23.46 -0.25 84.93
CA ASP A 355 24.75 -0.13 84.22
C ASP A 355 24.63 -0.03 82.71
N GLY A 356 23.42 0.13 82.17
CA GLY A 356 23.18 0.26 80.73
C GLY A 356 22.34 -0.93 80.14
N LEU A 357 22.12 -0.91 78.83
CA LEU A 357 21.43 -1.95 78.06
C LEU A 357 22.36 -3.18 77.85
N LYS A 358 21.97 -4.31 78.35
CA LYS A 358 22.73 -5.56 78.22
C LYS A 358 22.04 -6.50 77.21
N LEU A 359 22.78 -6.93 76.19
CA LEU A 359 22.31 -7.97 75.25
C LEU A 359 22.28 -9.30 75.97
N ILE A 360 21.14 -9.95 76.00
CA ILE A 360 20.92 -11.24 76.63
C ILE A 360 20.57 -12.34 75.63
N GLY A 361 20.14 -12.03 74.41
CA GLY A 361 19.78 -12.99 73.41
C GLY A 361 19.24 -12.36 72.14
N PHE A 362 18.55 -13.17 71.35
CA PHE A 362 17.97 -12.80 70.07
C PHE A 362 16.56 -13.34 69.94
N SER A 363 15.67 -12.53 69.34
CA SER A 363 14.38 -12.94 68.85
C SER A 363 14.54 -13.19 67.36
N ILE A 364 14.16 -14.40 66.91
CA ILE A 364 14.30 -14.82 65.48
C ILE A 364 12.94 -15.21 64.97
N VAL A 365 12.48 -14.54 63.92
CA VAL A 365 11.26 -14.90 63.16
C VAL A 365 11.70 -15.49 61.82
N THR A 366 11.27 -16.73 61.59
CA THR A 366 11.64 -17.47 60.40
C THR A 366 10.45 -17.57 59.46
N TYR A 367 10.65 -17.21 58.21
CA TYR A 367 9.71 -17.39 57.13
C TYR A 367 10.26 -18.35 56.08
N ARG A 368 9.41 -19.08 55.43
CA ARG A 368 9.76 -19.87 54.23
C ARG A 368 9.73 -18.95 52.99
N GLU A 369 10.78 -18.97 52.20
CA GLU A 369 10.94 -18.11 51.01
C GLU A 369 9.86 -18.41 49.97
N ASP A 370 9.49 -19.70 49.77
CA ASP A 370 8.46 -20.10 48.79
C ASP A 370 7.07 -19.54 49.16
N ILE A 371 6.72 -19.46 50.45
CA ILE A 371 5.46 -18.87 50.91
C ILE A 371 5.50 -17.35 50.77
N LEU A 372 6.64 -16.75 51.16
CA LEU A 372 6.86 -15.32 51.18
C LEU A 372 6.82 -14.71 49.77
N MET A 373 7.43 -15.39 48.80
CA MET A 373 7.52 -14.93 47.40
C MET A 373 6.34 -15.39 46.53
N LYS A 374 5.41 -16.17 47.07
CA LYS A 374 4.25 -16.68 46.36
C LYS A 374 3.39 -15.59 45.68
N PRO A 375 3.02 -14.46 46.36
CA PRO A 375 2.26 -13.38 45.73
C PRO A 375 3.02 -12.75 44.57
N PHE A 376 4.37 -12.65 44.69
CA PHE A 376 5.21 -12.13 43.62
C PHE A 376 5.18 -13.04 42.40
N PHE A 377 5.34 -14.37 42.56
CA PHE A 377 5.29 -15.31 41.45
C PHE A 377 3.92 -15.33 40.78
N GLN A 378 2.84 -15.26 41.52
CA GLN A 378 1.48 -15.18 40.97
C GLN A 378 1.30 -13.90 40.12
N THR A 379 1.70 -12.77 40.66
CA THR A 379 1.62 -11.50 39.92
C THR A 379 2.54 -11.49 38.71
N LYS A 380 3.74 -12.04 38.80
CA LYS A 380 4.67 -12.20 37.68
C LYS A 380 4.03 -12.96 36.53
N VAL A 381 3.42 -14.10 36.82
CA VAL A 381 2.75 -14.93 35.79
C VAL A 381 1.56 -14.19 35.19
N ALA A 382 0.73 -13.50 35.99
CA ALA A 382 -0.38 -12.70 35.49
C ALA A 382 0.08 -11.56 34.56
N VAL A 383 1.14 -10.85 34.95
CA VAL A 383 1.71 -9.78 34.13
C VAL A 383 2.26 -10.32 32.80
N PHE A 384 2.94 -11.47 32.81
CA PHE A 384 3.41 -12.11 31.59
C PHE A 384 2.25 -12.52 30.67
N ALA A 385 1.19 -13.15 31.23
CA ALA A 385 0.03 -13.55 30.45
C ALA A 385 -0.68 -12.34 29.82
N LEU A 386 -0.87 -11.28 30.60
CA LEU A 386 -1.46 -10.03 30.12
C LEU A 386 -0.62 -9.40 29.01
N SER A 387 0.69 -9.36 29.18
CA SER A 387 1.61 -8.84 28.19
C SER A 387 1.57 -9.63 26.89
N ALA A 388 1.45 -10.95 26.95
CA ALA A 388 1.31 -11.82 25.79
C ALA A 388 0.02 -11.54 25.01
N VAL A 389 -1.10 -11.31 25.72
CA VAL A 389 -2.38 -10.94 25.08
C VAL A 389 -2.29 -9.57 24.41
N PHE A 390 -1.72 -8.57 25.08
CA PHE A 390 -1.54 -7.26 24.48
C PHE A 390 -0.59 -7.28 23.27
N PHE A 391 0.48 -8.08 23.35
CA PHE A 391 1.38 -8.30 22.21
C PHE A 391 0.61 -8.90 21.01
N TYR A 392 -0.19 -9.94 21.26
CA TYR A 392 -0.99 -10.57 20.22
C TYR A 392 -1.99 -9.59 19.58
N LEU A 393 -2.72 -8.82 20.39
CA LEU A 393 -3.64 -7.78 19.92
C LEU A 393 -2.90 -6.70 19.10
N SER A 394 -1.70 -6.33 19.51
CA SER A 394 -0.89 -5.36 18.82
C SER A 394 -0.46 -5.84 17.44
N VAL A 395 -0.16 -7.13 17.29
CA VAL A 395 0.16 -7.74 15.99
C VAL A 395 -1.04 -7.64 15.05
N ILE A 396 -2.23 -7.98 15.53
CA ILE A 396 -3.46 -7.87 14.72
C ILE A 396 -3.71 -6.42 14.32
N LEU A 397 -3.67 -5.49 15.28
CA LEU A 397 -3.87 -4.06 15.03
C LEU A 397 -2.83 -3.52 14.05
N SER A 398 -1.57 -3.93 14.16
CA SER A 398 -0.50 -3.56 13.25
C SER A 398 -0.77 -3.99 11.80
N ILE A 399 -1.30 -5.19 11.61
CA ILE A 399 -1.68 -5.68 10.28
C ILE A 399 -2.82 -4.83 9.71
N PHE A 400 -3.85 -4.53 10.52
CA PHE A 400 -4.97 -3.69 10.09
C PHE A 400 -4.54 -2.28 9.74
N LEU A 401 -3.75 -1.64 10.60
CA LEU A 401 -3.28 -0.28 10.38
C LEU A 401 -2.35 -0.18 9.17
N SER A 402 -1.48 -1.18 9.01
CA SER A 402 -0.60 -1.28 7.85
C SER A 402 -1.39 -1.46 6.54
N ASP A 403 -2.48 -2.24 6.54
CA ASP A 403 -3.35 -2.40 5.37
C ASP A 403 -4.15 -1.11 5.09
N TYR A 404 -4.62 -0.44 6.13
CA TYR A 404 -5.35 0.82 6.01
C TYR A 404 -4.53 1.91 5.33
N ILE A 405 -3.25 2.06 5.69
CA ILE A 405 -2.35 3.06 5.11
C ILE A 405 -1.76 2.60 3.77
N SER A 406 -1.32 1.33 3.66
CA SER A 406 -0.60 0.87 2.47
C SER A 406 -1.49 0.62 1.27
N ASN A 407 -2.72 0.17 1.44
CA ASN A 407 -3.58 -0.20 0.32
C ASN A 407 -3.98 1.00 -0.56
N PRO A 408 -4.41 2.15 -0.01
CA PRO A 408 -4.69 3.34 -0.82
C PRO A 408 -3.46 3.82 -1.61
N LEU A 409 -2.28 3.85 -0.98
CA LEU A 409 -1.03 4.25 -1.65
C LEU A 409 -0.62 3.30 -2.77
N LEU A 410 -0.78 1.99 -2.57
CA LEU A 410 -0.52 1.01 -3.61
C LEU A 410 -1.51 1.12 -4.77
N TYR A 411 -2.76 1.44 -4.47
CA TYR A 411 -3.79 1.69 -5.47
C TYR A 411 -3.48 2.94 -6.29
N LEU A 412 -3.14 4.06 -5.61
CA LEU A 412 -2.73 5.29 -6.24
C LEU A 412 -1.53 5.07 -7.19
N ARG A 413 -0.47 4.41 -6.70
CA ARG A 413 0.69 4.04 -7.52
C ARG A 413 0.29 3.26 -8.77
N THR A 414 -0.64 2.33 -8.64
CA THR A 414 -1.06 1.47 -9.76
C THR A 414 -1.83 2.25 -10.81
N ASN A 415 -2.71 3.17 -10.38
CA ASN A 415 -3.46 4.03 -11.28
C ASN A 415 -2.55 5.04 -12.00
N VAL A 416 -1.65 5.70 -11.28
CA VAL A 416 -0.62 6.57 -11.89
C VAL A 416 0.21 5.81 -12.92
N ARG A 417 0.58 4.55 -12.64
CA ARG A 417 1.32 3.72 -13.59
C ARG A 417 0.48 3.33 -14.82
N LYS A 418 -0.83 3.04 -14.64
CA LYS A 418 -1.74 2.80 -15.77
C LYS A 418 -1.81 4.03 -16.67
N THR A 419 -2.05 5.21 -16.09
CA THR A 419 -2.12 6.48 -16.80
C THR A 419 -0.80 6.79 -17.52
N SER A 420 0.34 6.61 -16.85
CA SER A 420 1.68 6.77 -17.42
C SER A 420 1.93 5.81 -18.61
N ASN A 421 1.48 4.55 -18.49
CA ASN A 421 1.57 3.58 -19.59
C ASN A 421 0.68 3.98 -20.77
N SER A 422 -0.56 4.45 -20.53
CA SER A 422 -1.45 4.94 -21.59
C SER A 422 -0.83 6.14 -22.31
N LEU A 423 -0.25 7.07 -21.53
CA LEU A 423 0.51 8.19 -22.10
C LEU A 423 1.73 7.72 -22.91
N SER A 424 2.47 6.76 -22.43
CA SER A 424 3.62 6.15 -23.12
C SER A 424 3.22 5.45 -24.43
N VAL A 425 2.06 4.80 -24.49
CA VAL A 425 1.52 4.19 -25.72
C VAL A 425 1.15 5.28 -26.72
N LEU A 426 0.52 6.37 -26.30
CA LEU A 426 0.29 7.56 -27.11
C LEU A 426 1.61 8.10 -27.68
N LEU A 427 2.62 8.26 -26.84
CA LEU A 427 3.95 8.74 -27.24
C LEU A 427 4.68 7.80 -28.22
N SER A 428 4.40 6.50 -28.17
CA SER A 428 5.07 5.52 -29.06
C SER A 428 4.47 5.41 -30.47
N GLY A 429 3.32 6.04 -30.74
CA GLY A 429 2.66 6.03 -32.04
C GLY A 429 2.13 4.67 -32.51
N ARG A 430 1.95 3.74 -31.62
CA ARG A 430 1.42 2.42 -31.94
C ARG A 430 -0.06 2.36 -31.63
N GLY A 431 -0.90 2.95 -32.48
CA GLY A 431 -2.36 2.82 -32.44
C GLY A 431 -3.10 4.17 -32.46
N THR A 432 -4.32 4.17 -32.95
CA THR A 432 -5.29 5.26 -32.84
C THR A 432 -5.76 5.35 -31.39
N VAL A 433 -4.95 5.96 -30.52
CA VAL A 433 -5.30 6.13 -29.11
C VAL A 433 -5.89 7.52 -28.96
N SER A 434 -7.19 7.58 -28.73
CA SER A 434 -7.90 8.81 -28.38
C SER A 434 -7.42 9.34 -27.02
N SER A 435 -7.46 10.65 -26.83
CA SER A 435 -7.23 11.31 -25.52
C SER A 435 -8.10 10.71 -24.42
N ASP A 436 -9.25 10.14 -24.76
CA ASP A 436 -10.19 9.46 -23.84
C ASP A 436 -9.62 8.21 -23.17
N THR A 437 -8.53 7.66 -23.70
CA THR A 437 -7.84 6.51 -23.07
C THR A 437 -6.95 6.91 -21.91
N ILE A 438 -6.66 8.20 -21.75
CA ILE A 438 -5.96 8.74 -20.58
C ILE A 438 -7.02 8.98 -19.49
N GLN A 439 -7.27 7.96 -18.68
CA GLN A 439 -8.20 8.05 -17.55
C GLN A 439 -7.46 7.77 -16.26
N PHE A 440 -7.75 8.57 -15.26
CA PHE A 440 -7.39 8.31 -13.87
C PHE A 440 -8.69 8.01 -13.11
N GLU A 441 -8.78 6.83 -12.51
CA GLU A 441 -9.96 6.44 -11.74
C GLU A 441 -9.75 6.80 -10.28
N ASP A 442 -10.35 7.91 -9.82
CA ASP A 442 -10.35 8.26 -8.40
C ASP A 442 -11.38 7.43 -7.62
N THR A 443 -10.98 6.22 -7.22
CA THR A 443 -11.81 5.31 -6.41
C THR A 443 -11.36 5.25 -4.96
N ILE A 444 -10.43 6.13 -4.53
CA ILE A 444 -9.93 6.19 -3.15
C ILE A 444 -11.01 6.77 -2.24
N LYS A 445 -11.39 5.97 -1.21
CA LYS A 445 -12.46 6.29 -0.25
C LYS A 445 -11.94 6.70 1.13
N THR A 446 -10.68 7.10 1.25
CA THR A 446 -10.15 7.69 2.48
C THR A 446 -10.59 9.17 2.56
N SER A 447 -10.59 9.74 3.77
CA SER A 447 -10.87 11.17 4.00
C SER A 447 -9.65 11.80 4.67
N ASP A 448 -8.51 11.66 4.02
CA ASP A 448 -7.18 12.08 4.49
C ASP A 448 -6.36 12.65 3.32
N GLU A 449 -5.12 13.02 3.57
CA GLU A 449 -4.18 13.60 2.62
C GLU A 449 -3.94 12.68 1.40
N ILE A 450 -4.21 11.38 1.52
CA ILE A 450 -4.11 10.44 0.40
C ILE A 450 -5.23 10.68 -0.60
N LYS A 451 -6.43 11.04 -0.11
CA LYS A 451 -7.55 11.44 -0.97
C LYS A 451 -7.26 12.74 -1.68
N ASP A 452 -6.74 13.73 -0.95
CA ASP A 452 -6.39 15.04 -1.52
C ASP A 452 -5.34 14.87 -2.63
N LEU A 453 -4.31 14.06 -2.39
CA LEU A 453 -3.30 13.72 -3.39
C LEU A 453 -3.91 13.01 -4.62
N SER A 454 -4.92 12.15 -4.42
CA SER A 454 -5.63 11.49 -5.53
C SER A 454 -6.38 12.49 -6.40
N VAL A 455 -7.03 13.48 -5.81
CA VAL A 455 -7.74 14.55 -6.52
C VAL A 455 -6.76 15.42 -7.30
N GLU A 456 -5.66 15.86 -6.68
CA GLU A 456 -4.62 16.65 -7.36
C GLU A 456 -4.02 15.92 -8.56
N ILE A 457 -3.84 14.59 -8.46
CA ILE A 457 -3.36 13.79 -9.60
C ILE A 457 -4.43 13.71 -10.69
N ASP A 458 -5.71 13.56 -10.35
CA ASP A 458 -6.80 13.54 -11.32
C ASP A 458 -6.90 14.87 -12.07
N ASP A 459 -6.80 15.99 -11.36
CA ASP A 459 -6.76 17.33 -11.93
C ASP A 459 -5.56 17.50 -12.90
N MET A 460 -4.38 17.03 -12.50
CA MET A 460 -3.19 17.03 -13.35
C MET A 460 -3.39 16.17 -14.61
N VAL A 461 -3.96 14.98 -14.48
CA VAL A 461 -4.25 14.09 -15.61
C VAL A 461 -5.28 14.72 -16.54
N THR A 462 -6.28 15.39 -15.99
CA THR A 462 -7.31 16.10 -16.75
C THR A 462 -6.70 17.26 -17.55
N LEU A 463 -5.78 18.03 -16.95
CA LEU A 463 -5.02 19.06 -17.62
C LEU A 463 -4.18 18.48 -18.77
N ILE A 464 -3.44 17.40 -18.52
CA ILE A 464 -2.62 16.73 -19.55
C ILE A 464 -3.52 16.25 -20.69
N ARG A 465 -4.66 15.60 -20.39
CA ARG A 465 -5.63 15.12 -21.38
C ARG A 465 -6.15 16.27 -22.23
N GLY A 466 -6.44 17.41 -21.62
CA GLY A 466 -6.87 18.63 -22.32
C GLY A 466 -5.80 19.23 -23.23
N MET A 467 -4.51 19.02 -22.92
CA MET A 467 -3.38 19.54 -23.73
C MET A 467 -3.01 18.62 -24.91
N VAL A 468 -3.26 17.32 -24.81
CA VAL A 468 -2.86 16.34 -25.83
C VAL A 468 -3.30 16.70 -27.25
N PRO A 469 -4.55 17.17 -27.50
CA PRO A 469 -4.97 17.55 -28.85
C PRO A 469 -4.21 18.76 -29.45
N TYR A 470 -3.55 19.56 -28.61
CA TYR A 470 -2.82 20.78 -29.05
C TYR A 470 -1.33 20.54 -29.25
N ILE A 471 -0.84 19.33 -29.00
CA ILE A 471 0.58 18.99 -29.11
C ILE A 471 0.75 18.00 -30.25
N SER A 472 1.59 18.30 -31.25
CA SER A 472 1.87 17.36 -32.33
C SER A 472 2.49 16.08 -31.78
N PHE A 473 2.20 14.97 -32.42
CA PHE A 473 2.71 13.65 -32.02
C PHE A 473 4.25 13.61 -32.05
N SER A 474 4.87 14.25 -33.01
CA SER A 474 6.32 14.40 -33.09
C SER A 474 6.91 15.17 -31.92
N THR A 475 6.23 16.22 -31.44
CA THR A 475 6.62 16.97 -30.24
C THR A 475 6.62 16.07 -29.02
N LEU A 476 5.58 15.25 -28.84
CA LEU A 476 5.48 14.31 -27.72
C LEU A 476 6.58 13.22 -27.78
N LYS A 477 6.85 12.69 -28.97
CA LYS A 477 7.85 11.63 -29.17
C LYS A 477 9.28 12.10 -28.90
N HIS A 478 9.55 13.39 -29.11
CA HIS A 478 10.88 14.01 -28.99
C HIS A 478 10.99 15.00 -27.81
N ALA A 479 10.06 14.90 -26.83
CA ALA A 479 10.05 15.73 -25.63
C ALA A 479 11.21 15.46 -24.65
N ASP A 480 11.92 14.34 -24.80
CA ASP A 480 13.07 14.00 -23.97
C ASP A 480 14.27 14.95 -24.24
N ALA A 481 14.96 15.29 -23.17
CA ALA A 481 16.02 16.31 -23.16
C ALA A 481 17.20 16.06 -24.15
N GLU A 482 17.40 14.81 -24.57
CA GLU A 482 18.45 14.44 -25.54
C GLU A 482 18.09 14.76 -27.00
N SER A 483 16.80 14.84 -27.32
CA SER A 483 16.29 15.05 -28.69
C SER A 483 16.09 16.53 -29.08
N LYS A 484 16.50 17.48 -28.25
CA LYS A 484 16.39 18.94 -28.53
C LYS A 484 17.29 19.44 -29.67
N ARG A 485 18.11 18.58 -30.29
CA ARG A 485 18.98 18.95 -31.40
C ARG A 485 18.22 18.83 -32.71
N SER A 486 18.21 19.94 -33.49
CA SER A 486 17.77 19.90 -34.88
C SER A 486 18.67 18.96 -35.67
N ILE A 487 18.08 18.06 -36.43
CA ILE A 487 18.79 17.06 -37.24
C ILE A 487 18.39 17.16 -38.70
N ASN A 488 19.37 16.92 -39.58
CA ASN A 488 19.05 16.77 -41.02
C ASN A 488 18.41 15.41 -41.24
N ARG A 489 17.22 15.42 -41.83
CA ARG A 489 16.48 14.21 -42.19
C ARG A 489 15.90 14.33 -43.59
N GLU A 490 15.85 13.22 -44.29
CA GLU A 490 15.09 13.09 -45.51
C GLU A 490 13.65 12.68 -45.18
N LEU A 491 12.69 13.55 -45.47
CA LEU A 491 11.27 13.38 -45.22
C LEU A 491 10.46 13.60 -46.50
N CYS A 492 9.27 12.98 -46.56
CA CYS A 492 8.31 13.25 -47.62
C CYS A 492 7.15 14.06 -47.04
N PHE A 493 6.86 15.22 -47.63
CA PHE A 493 5.82 16.15 -47.17
C PHE A 493 4.60 16.03 -48.06
N LEU A 494 3.43 16.09 -47.42
CA LEU A 494 2.13 16.15 -48.06
C LEU A 494 1.39 17.37 -47.53
N PHE A 495 0.98 18.23 -48.45
CA PHE A 495 0.14 19.40 -48.17
C PHE A 495 -1.22 19.23 -48.80
N THR A 496 -2.27 19.61 -48.06
CA THR A 496 -3.64 19.66 -48.54
C THR A 496 -4.24 21.03 -48.28
N ASP A 497 -5.09 21.51 -49.19
CA ASP A 497 -5.82 22.77 -49.01
C ASP A 497 -7.23 22.64 -49.61
N ILE A 498 -8.23 23.27 -48.98
CA ILE A 498 -9.62 23.23 -49.43
C ILE A 498 -9.84 24.30 -50.51
N ARG A 499 -10.18 23.87 -51.68
CA ARG A 499 -10.39 24.79 -52.81
C ARG A 499 -11.58 25.70 -52.60
N GLY A 500 -11.29 27.03 -52.65
CA GLY A 500 -12.32 28.06 -52.52
C GLY A 500 -12.87 28.18 -51.10
N PHE A 501 -12.11 27.79 -50.07
CA PHE A 501 -12.52 27.87 -48.67
C PHE A 501 -12.95 29.29 -48.26
N THR A 502 -12.24 30.31 -48.68
CA THR A 502 -12.63 31.71 -48.40
C THR A 502 -14.06 32.03 -48.89
N THR A 503 -14.41 31.63 -50.13
CA THR A 503 -15.73 31.82 -50.65
C THR A 503 -16.77 30.93 -49.97
N LEU A 504 -16.37 29.72 -49.56
CA LEU A 504 -17.22 28.83 -48.79
C LEU A 504 -17.59 29.39 -47.38
N CYS A 505 -16.71 30.22 -46.82
CA CYS A 505 -16.94 30.86 -45.50
C CYS A 505 -17.84 32.07 -45.59
N GLU A 506 -18.00 32.68 -46.79
CA GLU A 506 -18.85 33.87 -46.96
C GLU A 506 -20.31 33.59 -46.61
N GLY A 507 -20.85 34.39 -45.69
CA GLY A 507 -22.25 34.29 -45.24
C GLY A 507 -22.58 33.17 -44.23
N ARG A 508 -21.60 32.38 -43.74
CA ARG A 508 -21.81 31.32 -42.74
C ARG A 508 -21.49 31.77 -41.33
N ALA A 509 -22.14 31.13 -40.37
CA ALA A 509 -21.83 31.34 -38.96
C ALA A 509 -20.44 30.75 -38.64
N PRO A 510 -19.61 31.43 -37.82
CA PRO A 510 -18.28 30.91 -37.44
C PRO A 510 -18.25 29.50 -36.91
N LYS A 511 -19.26 29.13 -36.12
CA LYS A 511 -19.41 27.77 -35.54
C LYS A 511 -19.60 26.70 -36.62
N GLU A 512 -20.33 26.99 -37.69
CA GLU A 512 -20.56 26.08 -38.80
C GLU A 512 -19.27 25.88 -39.61
N ILE A 513 -18.50 26.97 -39.84
CA ILE A 513 -17.21 26.92 -40.54
C ILE A 513 -16.24 26.01 -39.76
N VAL A 514 -16.11 26.22 -38.45
CA VAL A 514 -15.22 25.42 -37.60
C VAL A 514 -15.65 23.94 -37.59
N SER A 515 -16.96 23.68 -37.48
CA SER A 515 -17.47 22.31 -37.48
C SER A 515 -17.21 21.60 -38.80
N LEU A 516 -17.39 22.33 -39.92
CA LEU A 516 -17.13 21.81 -41.24
C LEU A 516 -15.63 21.53 -41.44
N LEU A 517 -14.77 22.49 -41.09
CA LEU A 517 -13.31 22.34 -41.18
C LEU A 517 -12.81 21.15 -40.36
N ASN A 518 -13.23 21.05 -39.09
CA ASN A 518 -12.84 19.96 -38.23
C ASN A 518 -13.25 18.60 -38.78
N HIS A 519 -14.46 18.47 -39.37
CA HIS A 519 -14.92 17.25 -39.98
C HIS A 519 -13.99 16.75 -41.11
N TYR A 520 -13.51 17.65 -41.98
CA TYR A 520 -12.61 17.29 -43.07
C TYR A 520 -11.19 17.03 -42.56
N LEU A 521 -10.68 17.85 -41.64
CA LEU A 521 -9.37 17.65 -41.02
C LEU A 521 -9.28 16.32 -40.24
N ASP A 522 -10.38 15.89 -39.59
CA ASP A 522 -10.44 14.60 -38.90
C ASP A 522 -10.27 13.45 -39.92
N ILE A 523 -10.98 13.48 -41.04
CA ILE A 523 -10.88 12.46 -42.10
C ILE A 523 -9.43 12.41 -42.66
N GLU A 524 -8.84 13.55 -42.94
CA GLU A 524 -7.47 13.62 -43.46
C GLU A 524 -6.46 13.11 -42.44
N THR A 525 -6.58 13.53 -41.21
CA THR A 525 -5.70 13.12 -40.09
C THR A 525 -5.75 11.59 -39.88
N GLU A 526 -6.93 10.99 -39.85
CA GLU A 526 -7.09 9.55 -39.73
C GLU A 526 -6.38 8.78 -40.84
N ILE A 527 -6.54 9.26 -42.11
CA ILE A 527 -5.92 8.63 -43.26
C ILE A 527 -4.39 8.78 -43.23
N ILE A 528 -3.88 9.97 -42.87
CA ILE A 528 -2.45 10.21 -42.71
C ILE A 528 -1.84 9.27 -41.67
N HIS A 529 -2.42 9.20 -40.47
CA HIS A 529 -1.92 8.30 -39.42
C HIS A 529 -2.00 6.83 -39.80
N LYS A 530 -3.10 6.39 -40.42
CA LYS A 530 -3.28 5.02 -40.93
C LYS A 530 -2.16 4.61 -41.90
N ASN A 531 -1.67 5.56 -42.70
CA ASN A 531 -0.58 5.34 -43.64
C ASN A 531 0.82 5.66 -43.08
N GLY A 532 0.94 5.87 -41.74
CA GLY A 532 2.22 6.05 -41.04
C GLY A 532 2.84 7.44 -41.23
N GLY A 533 2.01 8.43 -41.57
CA GLY A 533 2.37 9.83 -41.55
C GLY A 533 2.07 10.49 -40.21
N ASP A 534 2.58 11.67 -39.99
CA ASP A 534 2.33 12.53 -38.84
C ASP A 534 1.94 13.94 -39.29
N ILE A 535 1.08 14.58 -38.50
CA ILE A 535 0.65 15.96 -38.79
C ILE A 535 1.64 16.91 -38.12
N ASP A 536 2.23 17.79 -38.93
CA ASP A 536 3.11 18.86 -38.43
C ASP A 536 2.26 19.98 -37.83
N LYS A 537 1.35 20.53 -38.61
CA LYS A 537 0.45 21.62 -38.22
C LYS A 537 -0.72 21.81 -39.18
N PHE A 538 -1.72 22.53 -38.72
CA PHE A 538 -2.79 23.10 -39.53
C PHE A 538 -2.56 24.61 -39.67
N VAL A 539 -2.71 25.16 -40.87
CA VAL A 539 -2.58 26.59 -41.17
C VAL A 539 -3.85 27.05 -41.88
N GLY A 540 -4.87 27.45 -41.09
CA GLY A 540 -6.20 27.71 -41.65
C GLY A 540 -6.87 26.40 -42.07
N ASP A 541 -7.18 26.28 -43.38
CA ASP A 541 -7.70 25.09 -44.04
C ASP A 541 -6.62 24.20 -44.67
N GLU A 542 -5.36 24.63 -44.59
CA GLU A 542 -4.21 23.87 -45.10
C GLU A 542 -3.71 22.90 -44.00
N MET A 543 -3.48 21.64 -44.37
CA MET A 543 -2.84 20.65 -43.51
C MET A 543 -1.43 20.35 -44.03
N MET A 544 -0.44 20.44 -43.16
CA MET A 544 0.92 20.00 -43.40
C MET A 544 1.17 18.66 -42.68
N ALA A 545 1.47 17.63 -43.45
CA ALA A 545 1.84 16.33 -42.93
C ALA A 545 3.19 15.87 -43.50
N PHE A 546 3.87 14.98 -42.78
CA PHE A 546 5.10 14.37 -43.24
C PHE A 546 5.16 12.87 -42.99
N PHE A 547 5.96 12.18 -43.79
CA PHE A 547 6.21 10.75 -43.72
C PHE A 547 7.70 10.50 -43.60
N ALA A 548 8.04 9.50 -42.75
CA ALA A 548 9.43 9.09 -42.54
C ALA A 548 9.61 7.58 -42.80
N GLY A 549 10.88 7.18 -42.98
CA GLY A 549 11.22 5.78 -43.19
C GLY A 549 11.36 5.36 -44.66
N PRO A 550 11.61 4.07 -44.94
CA PRO A 550 12.02 3.61 -46.27
C PRO A 550 10.91 3.61 -47.34
N ARG A 551 9.65 3.73 -46.95
CA ARG A 551 8.49 3.77 -47.88
C ARG A 551 7.71 5.08 -47.79
N LYS A 552 8.35 6.14 -47.31
CA LYS A 552 7.70 7.42 -47.04
C LYS A 552 6.98 8.02 -48.27
N GLU A 553 7.57 7.96 -49.46
CA GLU A 553 6.98 8.47 -50.70
C GLU A 553 5.75 7.64 -51.12
N TYR A 554 5.87 6.32 -51.07
CA TYR A 554 4.74 5.41 -51.34
C TYR A 554 3.56 5.64 -50.38
N ASN A 555 3.86 5.77 -49.08
CA ASN A 555 2.85 5.98 -48.04
C ASN A 555 2.15 7.35 -48.21
N ALA A 556 2.91 8.40 -48.49
CA ALA A 556 2.37 9.74 -48.79
C ALA A 556 1.43 9.71 -50.00
N CYS A 557 1.84 9.08 -51.10
CA CYS A 557 1.04 8.98 -52.32
C CYS A 557 -0.22 8.11 -52.08
N LYS A 558 -0.09 7.06 -51.33
CA LYS A 558 -1.24 6.19 -50.92
C LYS A 558 -2.24 6.97 -50.07
N ALA A 559 -1.75 7.73 -49.06
CA ALA A 559 -2.58 8.62 -48.24
C ALA A 559 -3.32 9.65 -49.12
N ALA A 560 -2.65 10.28 -50.07
CA ALA A 560 -3.26 11.22 -51.03
C ALA A 560 -4.39 10.57 -51.78
N MET A 561 -4.22 9.34 -52.25
CA MET A 561 -5.26 8.62 -53.00
C MET A 561 -6.44 8.25 -52.09
N GLU A 562 -6.20 7.81 -50.88
CA GLU A 562 -7.27 7.51 -49.89
C GLU A 562 -8.02 8.80 -49.48
N ILE A 563 -7.34 9.92 -49.25
CA ILE A 563 -7.96 11.25 -49.01
C ILE A 563 -8.88 11.61 -50.19
N ARG A 564 -8.39 11.53 -51.42
CA ARG A 564 -9.22 11.82 -52.63
C ARG A 564 -10.45 10.92 -52.74
N ALA A 565 -10.32 9.63 -52.37
CA ALA A 565 -11.43 8.69 -52.37
C ALA A 565 -12.48 9.05 -51.25
N ALA A 566 -12.02 9.36 -50.06
CA ALA A 566 -12.88 9.80 -48.96
C ALA A 566 -13.62 11.10 -49.30
N MET A 567 -12.89 12.09 -49.85
CA MET A 567 -13.53 13.34 -50.29
C MET A 567 -14.56 13.17 -51.37
N LYS A 568 -14.34 12.21 -52.30
CA LYS A 568 -15.35 11.89 -53.33
C LYS A 568 -16.61 11.25 -52.70
N GLU A 569 -16.44 10.44 -51.73
CA GLU A 569 -17.56 9.85 -50.97
C GLU A 569 -18.34 10.93 -50.21
N GLN A 570 -17.63 11.85 -49.50
CA GLN A 570 -18.26 13.00 -48.84
C GLN A 570 -19.01 13.89 -49.80
N GLN A 571 -18.44 14.14 -51.02
CA GLN A 571 -19.13 14.90 -52.10
C GLN A 571 -20.44 14.21 -52.55
N GLN A 572 -20.47 12.92 -52.62
CA GLN A 572 -21.71 12.20 -52.99
C GLN A 572 -22.79 12.36 -51.91
N LEU A 573 -22.40 12.17 -50.64
CA LEU A 573 -23.29 12.36 -49.47
C LEU A 573 -23.77 13.83 -49.37
N SER A 574 -22.91 14.80 -49.67
CA SER A 574 -23.28 16.20 -49.66
C SER A 574 -24.24 16.58 -50.76
N LYS A 575 -24.07 16.00 -52.00
CA LYS A 575 -25.03 16.17 -53.07
C LYS A 575 -26.43 15.69 -52.72
N GLU A 576 -26.55 14.53 -52.08
CA GLU A 576 -27.81 13.97 -51.61
C GLU A 576 -28.50 14.88 -50.56
N LYS A 577 -27.70 15.59 -49.77
CA LYS A 577 -28.17 16.49 -48.70
C LYS A 577 -28.31 17.96 -49.12
N GLY A 578 -27.96 18.27 -50.39
CA GLY A 578 -27.96 19.69 -50.88
C GLY A 578 -26.89 20.58 -50.25
N SER A 579 -25.81 19.98 -49.75
CA SER A 579 -24.69 20.70 -49.08
C SER A 579 -23.56 21.00 -50.07
N ASP A 580 -22.63 21.84 -49.65
CA ASP A 580 -21.50 22.28 -50.50
C ASP A 580 -20.55 21.14 -50.85
N LEU A 581 -19.99 21.22 -52.05
CA LEU A 581 -19.03 20.26 -52.59
C LEU A 581 -17.61 20.72 -52.29
N ILE A 582 -16.97 20.14 -51.30
CA ILE A 582 -15.56 20.44 -50.99
C ILE A 582 -14.63 19.68 -51.91
N GLN A 583 -13.66 20.37 -52.49
CA GLN A 583 -12.57 19.83 -53.29
C GLN A 583 -11.23 20.16 -52.59
N ILE A 584 -10.33 19.20 -52.62
CA ILE A 584 -9.00 19.34 -51.99
C ILE A 584 -7.92 19.24 -53.06
N GLY A 585 -6.93 20.17 -53.00
CA GLY A 585 -5.67 20.09 -53.69
C GLY A 585 -4.65 19.34 -52.86
N ILE A 586 -3.76 18.56 -53.48
CA ILE A 586 -2.70 17.83 -52.75
C ILE A 586 -1.36 18.06 -53.47
N GLY A 587 -0.34 18.48 -52.68
CA GLY A 587 1.03 18.65 -53.14
C GLY A 587 2.00 17.75 -52.35
N ILE A 588 2.86 16.95 -53.06
CA ILE A 588 3.79 16.05 -52.38
C ILE A 588 5.21 16.26 -52.89
N ASN A 589 6.16 16.38 -51.96
CA ASN A 589 7.57 16.48 -52.29
C ASN A 589 8.44 15.75 -51.24
N THR A 590 9.60 15.26 -51.64
CA THR A 590 10.54 14.54 -50.77
C THR A 590 11.93 15.17 -50.85
N GLY A 591 12.66 15.19 -49.76
CA GLY A 591 14.03 15.68 -49.70
C GLY A 591 14.52 15.96 -48.28
N ASN A 592 15.71 16.51 -48.21
CA ASN A 592 16.36 16.86 -46.93
C ASN A 592 15.77 18.13 -46.31
N VAL A 593 15.56 18.06 -45.00
CA VAL A 593 15.09 19.18 -44.18
C VAL A 593 15.80 19.19 -42.83
N VAL A 594 15.81 20.34 -42.19
CA VAL A 594 16.15 20.46 -40.76
C VAL A 594 14.89 20.21 -39.99
N PHE A 595 14.89 19.11 -39.21
CA PHE A 595 13.78 18.65 -38.40
C PHE A 595 14.13 18.81 -36.93
N GLY A 596 13.35 19.56 -36.15
CA GLY A 596 13.65 19.82 -34.74
C GLY A 596 12.80 20.91 -34.11
N SER A 597 13.18 21.28 -32.90
CA SER A 597 12.51 22.35 -32.15
C SER A 597 12.91 23.71 -32.67
N VAL A 598 11.93 24.50 -33.06
CA VAL A 598 12.09 25.85 -33.60
C VAL A 598 11.15 26.81 -32.87
N GLY A 599 11.66 27.95 -32.42
CA GLY A 599 10.83 28.93 -31.73
C GLY A 599 11.58 29.77 -30.70
N SER A 600 10.84 30.34 -29.78
CA SER A 600 11.36 31.17 -28.68
C SER A 600 11.53 30.35 -27.38
N LYS A 601 12.12 30.98 -26.35
CA LYS A 601 12.23 30.33 -25.03
C LYS A 601 10.87 29.98 -24.39
N THR A 602 9.82 30.69 -24.75
CA THR A 602 8.46 30.53 -24.18
C THR A 602 7.51 29.72 -25.05
N ARG A 603 7.83 29.56 -26.35
CA ARG A 603 7.03 28.81 -27.32
C ARG A 603 7.93 28.11 -28.33
N MET A 604 7.92 26.82 -28.34
CA MET A 604 8.69 25.97 -29.24
C MET A 604 7.73 25.05 -30.00
N ASP A 605 7.86 25.02 -31.30
CA ASP A 605 7.18 24.05 -32.16
C ASP A 605 8.21 23.06 -32.68
N PHE A 606 7.85 21.78 -32.71
CA PHE A 606 8.68 20.75 -33.33
C PHE A 606 8.25 20.61 -34.78
N THR A 607 9.07 21.09 -35.72
CA THR A 607 8.67 21.24 -37.12
C THR A 607 9.85 21.01 -38.07
N SER A 608 9.54 21.02 -39.35
CA SER A 608 10.50 20.89 -40.46
C SER A 608 10.73 22.21 -41.16
N ILE A 609 11.99 22.57 -41.37
CA ILE A 609 12.38 23.73 -42.16
C ILE A 609 13.25 23.29 -43.30
N GLY A 610 12.92 23.76 -44.49
CA GLY A 610 13.71 23.54 -45.69
C GLY A 610 12.95 23.86 -46.98
N ASP A 611 13.69 23.97 -48.04
CA ASP A 611 13.14 24.24 -49.38
C ASP A 611 12.21 23.10 -49.85
N THR A 612 12.48 21.87 -49.39
CA THR A 612 11.62 20.67 -49.62
C THR A 612 10.19 20.89 -49.16
N VAL A 613 10.00 21.52 -47.98
CA VAL A 613 8.69 21.84 -47.41
C VAL A 613 7.96 22.88 -48.26
N ASN A 614 8.66 23.98 -48.59
CA ASN A 614 8.12 25.08 -49.39
C ASN A 614 7.70 24.61 -50.78
N LEU A 615 8.45 23.69 -51.38
CA LEU A 615 8.10 23.14 -52.68
C LEU A 615 6.81 22.33 -52.64
N ALA A 616 6.63 21.47 -51.61
CA ALA A 616 5.40 20.70 -51.43
C ALA A 616 4.16 21.61 -51.30
N ALA A 617 4.24 22.67 -50.50
CA ALA A 617 3.18 23.67 -50.36
C ALA A 617 2.84 24.36 -51.70
N ARG A 618 3.86 24.74 -52.45
CA ARG A 618 3.65 25.36 -53.80
C ARG A 618 3.02 24.40 -54.80
N LEU A 619 3.30 23.11 -54.73
CA LEU A 619 2.68 22.09 -55.57
C LEU A 619 1.20 21.91 -55.25
N GLU A 620 0.84 22.04 -53.97
CA GLU A 620 -0.57 22.08 -53.61
C GLU A 620 -1.27 23.21 -54.37
N GLY A 621 -0.80 24.45 -54.22
CA GLY A 621 -1.37 25.61 -54.95
C GLY A 621 -1.37 25.46 -56.47
N ALA A 622 -0.39 24.76 -57.05
CA ALA A 622 -0.32 24.50 -58.49
C ALA A 622 -1.51 23.66 -59.00
N ASN A 623 -2.14 22.82 -58.19
CA ASN A 623 -3.31 22.04 -58.57
C ASN A 623 -4.43 22.93 -59.12
N LYS A 624 -4.60 24.14 -58.59
CA LYS A 624 -5.63 25.09 -59.07
C LYS A 624 -5.35 25.54 -60.48
N ALA A 625 -4.07 25.83 -60.77
CA ALA A 625 -3.65 26.33 -62.10
C ALA A 625 -3.76 25.26 -63.18
N TYR A 626 -3.54 23.99 -62.84
CA TYR A 626 -3.59 22.89 -63.78
C TYR A 626 -4.97 22.18 -63.78
N GLY A 627 -5.85 22.46 -62.85
CA GLY A 627 -7.11 21.69 -62.71
C GLY A 627 -6.85 20.23 -62.29
N SER A 628 -5.67 19.89 -61.76
CA SER A 628 -5.25 18.59 -61.26
C SER A 628 -5.73 18.39 -59.84
N LYS A 629 -5.59 17.20 -59.28
CA LYS A 629 -6.03 16.87 -57.89
C LYS A 629 -4.88 16.63 -56.92
N SER A 630 -3.78 16.04 -57.42
CA SER A 630 -2.62 15.73 -56.63
C SER A 630 -1.35 15.80 -57.46
N ILE A 631 -0.44 16.68 -57.11
CA ILE A 631 0.82 16.92 -57.82
C ILE A 631 1.98 16.43 -56.97
N ILE A 632 2.90 15.71 -57.60
CA ILE A 632 4.16 15.25 -57.02
C ILE A 632 5.34 15.74 -57.85
N THR A 633 6.51 15.85 -57.19
CA THR A 633 7.79 16.10 -57.87
C THR A 633 8.36 14.85 -58.53
N GLU A 634 9.31 15.03 -59.46
CA GLU A 634 10.14 13.99 -60.05
C GLU A 634 10.85 13.18 -58.96
N ALA A 635 11.38 13.83 -57.91
CA ALA A 635 12.04 13.18 -56.77
C ALA A 635 11.11 12.17 -56.01
N VAL A 636 9.81 12.44 -55.97
CA VAL A 636 8.84 11.50 -55.44
C VAL A 636 8.53 10.41 -56.46
N TYR A 637 8.30 10.80 -57.72
CA TYR A 637 7.94 9.88 -58.78
C TYR A 637 8.98 8.77 -58.95
N ASP A 638 10.25 9.08 -58.98
CA ASP A 638 11.38 8.13 -59.13
C ASP A 638 11.41 7.06 -58.04
N LYS A 639 10.94 7.40 -56.84
CA LYS A 639 10.90 6.49 -55.69
C LYS A 639 9.63 5.61 -55.61
N LEU A 640 8.66 5.82 -56.50
CA LEU A 640 7.37 5.05 -56.46
C LEU A 640 7.49 3.64 -57.04
N ASN A 641 8.59 3.31 -57.74
CA ASN A 641 8.84 1.99 -58.31
C ASN A 641 7.63 1.41 -59.09
N ASP A 642 7.04 2.24 -59.96
CA ASP A 642 5.91 1.89 -60.85
C ASP A 642 4.65 1.39 -60.07
N SER A 643 4.51 1.79 -58.81
CA SER A 643 3.34 1.40 -57.97
C SER A 643 2.08 2.19 -58.26
N PHE A 644 2.19 3.33 -58.94
CA PHE A 644 1.09 4.24 -59.26
C PHE A 644 1.09 4.56 -60.77
N VAL A 645 -0.08 4.85 -61.24
CA VAL A 645 -0.24 5.43 -62.61
C VAL A 645 -0.10 6.94 -62.45
N CYS A 646 1.02 7.47 -62.92
CA CYS A 646 1.29 8.89 -62.93
C CYS A 646 1.46 9.38 -64.37
N ARG A 647 1.11 10.62 -64.66
CA ARG A 647 1.46 11.31 -65.92
C ARG A 647 2.36 12.48 -65.62
N GLU A 648 3.31 12.75 -66.50
CA GLU A 648 4.05 13.98 -66.46
C GLU A 648 3.07 15.13 -66.76
N LEU A 649 3.04 16.13 -65.82
CA LEU A 649 2.11 17.26 -65.97
C LEU A 649 2.77 18.44 -66.66
N ASP A 650 3.94 18.84 -66.18
CA ASP A 650 4.70 19.98 -66.75
C ASP A 650 6.13 20.01 -66.28
N PHE A 651 6.90 20.94 -66.82
CA PHE A 651 8.24 21.31 -66.33
C PHE A 651 8.23 22.80 -65.94
N ILE A 652 8.28 23.06 -64.63
CA ILE A 652 7.92 24.37 -64.09
C ILE A 652 9.05 24.98 -63.28
N THR A 653 9.14 26.31 -63.33
CA THR A 653 9.86 27.08 -62.32
C THR A 653 8.86 27.70 -61.36
N VAL A 654 8.99 27.38 -60.08
CA VAL A 654 8.14 27.95 -59.03
C VAL A 654 8.79 29.25 -58.53
N LYS A 655 7.97 30.20 -58.07
CA LYS A 655 8.43 31.51 -57.58
C LYS A 655 9.54 31.36 -56.54
N GLY A 656 10.70 31.98 -56.76
CA GLY A 656 11.85 31.97 -55.85
C GLY A 656 12.76 30.75 -55.96
N LYS A 657 12.59 29.91 -57.02
CA LYS A 657 13.55 28.89 -57.43
C LYS A 657 14.11 29.23 -58.79
N SER A 658 15.43 29.03 -58.94
CA SER A 658 16.11 29.19 -60.24
C SER A 658 16.10 27.87 -61.05
N GLU A 659 16.03 26.77 -60.41
CA GLU A 659 16.04 25.44 -61.02
C GLU A 659 14.61 24.96 -61.32
N PRO A 660 14.31 24.59 -62.55
CA PRO A 660 13.01 24.05 -62.91
C PRO A 660 12.82 22.62 -62.37
N VAL A 661 11.57 22.27 -62.07
CA VAL A 661 11.20 20.96 -61.51
C VAL A 661 10.15 20.31 -62.38
N ARG A 662 10.32 19.02 -62.72
CA ARG A 662 9.27 18.24 -63.37
C ARG A 662 8.23 17.83 -62.35
N ILE A 663 6.98 18.00 -62.69
CA ILE A 663 5.84 17.69 -61.86
C ILE A 663 4.98 16.64 -62.56
N TYR A 664 4.42 15.74 -61.71
CA TYR A 664 3.59 14.65 -62.14
C TYR A 664 2.25 14.69 -61.40
N GLU A 665 1.18 14.24 -62.05
CA GLU A 665 -0.10 13.99 -61.37
C GLU A 665 -0.26 12.52 -61.11
N ILE A 666 -0.67 12.17 -59.87
CA ILE A 666 -1.04 10.84 -59.49
C ILE A 666 -2.49 10.58 -59.96
N LEU A 667 -2.69 9.67 -60.88
CA LEU A 667 -4.01 9.31 -61.39
C LEU A 667 -4.69 8.22 -60.53
N GLN A 668 -3.97 7.14 -60.25
CA GLN A 668 -4.48 5.99 -59.47
C GLN A 668 -3.34 5.10 -59.00
N ILE A 669 -3.61 4.28 -57.92
CA ILE A 669 -2.78 3.12 -57.57
C ILE A 669 -2.86 2.08 -58.70
N LYS A 670 -1.73 1.52 -59.10
CA LYS A 670 -1.69 0.56 -60.23
C LYS A 670 -2.52 -0.71 -59.92
N SER A 671 -3.45 -1.01 -60.81
CA SER A 671 -4.34 -2.19 -60.72
C SER A 671 -4.53 -2.85 -62.09
N LYS A 672 -5.14 -4.07 -62.15
CA LYS A 672 -5.27 -4.86 -63.38
C LYS A 672 -6.20 -4.26 -64.47
N SER A 673 -7.04 -3.26 -64.12
CA SER A 673 -8.00 -2.64 -65.07
C SER A 673 -7.78 -1.13 -65.19
N GLN A 674 -6.95 -0.68 -66.16
CA GLN A 674 -6.52 0.71 -66.27
C GLN A 674 -6.52 1.29 -67.68
N GLU A 675 -7.20 0.66 -68.66
CA GLU A 675 -7.17 1.11 -70.06
C GLU A 675 -7.49 2.60 -70.22
N LYS A 676 -8.52 3.08 -69.56
CA LYS A 676 -8.95 4.47 -69.59
C LYS A 676 -7.87 5.44 -69.10
N LEU A 677 -7.20 5.16 -67.99
CA LEU A 677 -6.17 6.03 -67.42
C LEU A 677 -4.87 5.99 -68.21
N SER A 678 -4.54 4.82 -68.76
CA SER A 678 -3.41 4.66 -69.67
C SER A 678 -3.63 5.47 -70.97
N GLU A 679 -4.83 5.50 -71.50
CA GLU A 679 -5.17 6.29 -72.69
C GLU A 679 -5.07 7.81 -72.40
N ILE A 680 -5.62 8.28 -71.25
CA ILE A 680 -5.49 9.66 -70.79
C ILE A 680 -4.02 10.04 -70.66
N LYS A 681 -3.20 9.21 -70.01
CA LYS A 681 -1.75 9.42 -69.89
C LYS A 681 -1.09 9.53 -71.24
N ASN A 682 -1.30 8.56 -72.13
CA ASN A 682 -0.66 8.52 -73.46
C ASN A 682 -1.04 9.74 -74.33
N LEU A 683 -2.33 10.10 -74.36
CA LEU A 683 -2.78 11.29 -75.11
C LEU A 683 -2.16 12.58 -74.54
N PHE A 684 -2.13 12.71 -73.22
CA PHE A 684 -1.59 13.89 -72.57
C PHE A 684 -0.06 14.01 -72.77
N GLU A 685 0.70 12.95 -72.54
CA GLU A 685 2.14 12.90 -72.72
C GLU A 685 2.55 13.10 -74.18
N ALA A 686 1.81 12.58 -75.12
CA ALA A 686 2.01 12.90 -76.57
C ALA A 686 1.76 14.37 -76.85
N GLY A 687 0.67 14.95 -76.31
CA GLY A 687 0.43 16.40 -76.37
C GLY A 687 1.56 17.23 -75.81
N LEU A 688 2.08 16.84 -74.62
CA LEU A 688 3.16 17.52 -73.96
C LEU A 688 4.49 17.41 -74.75
N HIS A 689 4.77 16.27 -75.36
CA HIS A 689 5.92 16.10 -76.22
C HIS A 689 5.93 17.13 -77.41
N PHE A 690 4.79 17.20 -78.14
CA PHE A 690 4.66 18.17 -79.22
C PHE A 690 4.69 19.64 -78.74
N TYR A 691 4.13 19.90 -77.51
CA TYR A 691 4.18 21.23 -76.88
C TYR A 691 5.62 21.72 -76.65
N ARG A 692 6.46 20.87 -76.09
CA ARG A 692 7.90 21.22 -75.92
C ARG A 692 8.68 21.44 -77.20
N HIS A 693 8.27 20.73 -78.25
CA HIS A 693 8.88 20.90 -79.59
C HIS A 693 8.25 22.04 -80.38
N LYS A 694 7.38 22.89 -79.77
CA LYS A 694 6.70 24.02 -80.41
C LYS A 694 5.83 23.62 -81.59
N GLN A 695 5.41 22.36 -81.68
CA GLN A 695 4.47 21.87 -82.70
C GLN A 695 3.03 22.06 -82.22
N TRP A 696 2.59 23.32 -82.21
CA TRP A 696 1.37 23.75 -81.56
C TRP A 696 0.12 23.07 -82.08
N ASP A 697 -0.03 22.89 -83.41
CA ASP A 697 -1.20 22.29 -84.00
C ASP A 697 -1.36 20.78 -83.63
N LYS A 698 -0.22 20.06 -83.66
CA LYS A 698 -0.23 18.65 -83.21
C LYS A 698 -0.51 18.55 -81.74
N SER A 699 0.12 19.36 -80.94
CA SER A 699 -0.10 19.37 -79.50
C SER A 699 -1.56 19.68 -79.11
N GLU A 700 -2.15 20.73 -79.77
CA GLU A 700 -3.57 21.07 -79.52
C GLU A 700 -4.49 19.96 -79.92
N LYS A 701 -4.23 19.19 -80.96
CA LYS A 701 -5.03 18.07 -81.41
C LYS A 701 -5.08 16.96 -80.32
N TYR A 702 -3.92 16.62 -79.72
CA TYR A 702 -3.86 15.59 -78.68
C TYR A 702 -4.56 16.03 -77.40
N PHE A 703 -4.33 17.24 -76.92
CA PHE A 703 -4.98 17.79 -75.74
C PHE A 703 -6.50 17.95 -75.97
N THR A 704 -6.91 18.38 -77.19
CA THR A 704 -8.34 18.48 -77.53
C THR A 704 -9.02 17.09 -77.51
N ALA A 705 -8.37 16.07 -78.08
CA ALA A 705 -8.89 14.70 -78.05
C ALA A 705 -9.02 14.20 -76.58
N CYS A 706 -8.02 14.45 -75.72
CA CYS A 706 -8.06 14.09 -74.33
C CYS A 706 -9.18 14.82 -73.59
N TYR A 707 -9.33 16.15 -73.79
CA TYR A 707 -10.37 16.94 -73.14
C TYR A 707 -11.79 16.55 -73.59
N GLN A 708 -12.00 16.38 -74.90
CA GLN A 708 -13.32 16.03 -75.41
C GLN A 708 -13.80 14.64 -74.95
N LYS A 709 -12.89 13.67 -74.93
CA LYS A 709 -13.24 12.29 -74.57
C LYS A 709 -13.39 12.08 -73.10
N TYR A 710 -12.55 12.76 -72.27
CA TYR A 710 -12.40 12.47 -70.84
C TYR A 710 -12.71 13.65 -69.93
N GLN A 711 -13.00 14.83 -70.45
CA GLN A 711 -13.16 16.09 -69.71
C GLN A 711 -11.95 16.39 -68.83
N ASP A 712 -10.74 16.12 -69.37
CA ASP A 712 -9.48 16.26 -68.69
C ASP A 712 -9.12 17.73 -68.55
N LEU A 713 -9.22 18.31 -67.32
CA LEU A 713 -9.02 19.73 -67.08
C LEU A 713 -7.58 20.17 -67.35
N PRO A 714 -6.52 19.39 -66.99
CA PRO A 714 -5.16 19.76 -67.37
C PRO A 714 -4.99 19.93 -68.89
N SER A 715 -5.58 19.07 -69.72
CA SER A 715 -5.55 19.21 -71.20
C SER A 715 -6.21 20.51 -71.65
N LYS A 716 -7.26 20.97 -71.01
CA LYS A 716 -7.89 22.26 -71.30
C LYS A 716 -6.93 23.43 -71.05
N VAL A 717 -6.20 23.38 -69.94
CA VAL A 717 -5.18 24.42 -69.62
C VAL A 717 -4.12 24.50 -70.69
N PHE A 718 -3.62 23.39 -71.19
CA PHE A 718 -2.65 23.38 -72.26
C PHE A 718 -3.21 23.89 -73.58
N ILE A 719 -4.47 23.57 -73.91
CA ILE A 719 -5.15 24.12 -75.07
C ILE A 719 -5.16 25.65 -75.02
N GLU A 720 -5.53 26.22 -73.85
CA GLU A 720 -5.54 27.69 -73.68
C GLU A 720 -4.14 28.32 -73.82
N ARG A 721 -3.12 27.65 -73.19
CA ARG A 721 -1.71 28.07 -73.33
C ARG A 721 -1.21 28.01 -74.75
N ILE A 722 -1.52 26.97 -75.53
CA ILE A 722 -1.13 26.83 -76.91
C ILE A 722 -1.75 27.93 -77.74
N ARG A 723 -3.04 28.24 -77.53
CA ARG A 723 -3.73 29.33 -78.22
C ARG A 723 -3.05 30.65 -77.93
N HIS A 724 -2.65 30.88 -76.70
CA HIS A 724 -1.84 32.09 -76.35
C HIS A 724 -0.48 32.09 -77.05
N PHE A 725 0.25 30.96 -77.05
CA PHE A 725 1.56 30.86 -77.69
C PHE A 725 1.49 30.91 -79.22
N LYS A 726 0.39 30.65 -79.82
CA LYS A 726 0.17 30.94 -81.27
C LYS A 726 0.05 32.41 -81.54
N ILE A 727 -0.46 33.21 -80.61
CA ILE A 727 -0.55 34.71 -80.73
C ILE A 727 0.75 35.37 -80.29
N THR A 728 1.29 34.90 -79.14
CA THR A 728 2.51 35.47 -78.55
C THR A 728 3.51 34.33 -78.33
N PRO A 729 4.36 34.04 -79.33
CA PRO A 729 5.29 32.94 -79.30
C PRO A 729 6.31 33.07 -78.12
N PRO A 730 6.68 31.96 -77.44
CA PRO A 730 7.72 32.00 -76.45
C PRO A 730 9.09 32.35 -77.08
N PRO A 731 10.11 32.82 -76.32
CA PRO A 731 11.44 33.13 -76.82
C PRO A 731 12.05 32.01 -77.65
N ALA A 732 12.92 32.34 -78.58
CA ALA A 732 13.53 31.34 -79.48
C ALA A 732 14.30 30.27 -78.74
N LYS A 733 14.95 30.56 -77.59
CA LYS A 733 15.69 29.64 -76.69
C LYS A 733 14.83 29.07 -75.64
N TRP A 734 13.47 29.09 -75.68
CA TRP A 734 12.62 28.53 -74.71
C TRP A 734 12.81 26.98 -74.68
N ASP A 735 13.10 26.48 -73.49
CA ASP A 735 13.47 25.11 -73.18
C ASP A 735 12.25 24.22 -72.75
N GLY A 736 11.05 24.75 -72.85
CA GLY A 736 9.81 24.02 -72.45
C GLY A 736 9.42 24.30 -71.01
N VAL A 737 10.15 25.11 -70.26
CA VAL A 737 9.85 25.42 -68.83
C VAL A 737 8.75 26.49 -68.80
N PHE A 738 7.81 26.27 -67.91
CA PHE A 738 6.71 27.19 -67.64
C PHE A 738 6.94 27.90 -66.28
N GLU A 739 7.06 29.25 -66.36
CA GLU A 739 7.19 30.06 -65.16
C GLU A 739 5.83 30.30 -64.49
N MET A 740 5.65 29.76 -63.31
CA MET A 740 4.42 29.96 -62.52
C MET A 740 4.45 31.34 -61.84
N LYS A 741 3.60 32.27 -62.29
CA LYS A 741 3.46 33.63 -61.72
C LYS A 741 2.46 33.70 -60.56
N VAL A 742 1.73 32.65 -60.26
CA VAL A 742 0.67 32.61 -59.24
C VAL A 742 1.24 32.15 -57.90
N LYS A 743 0.79 32.83 -56.82
CA LYS A 743 1.05 32.40 -55.44
C LYS A 743 0.35 31.08 -55.12
#